data_a4f9f8d68f27b4eabcc3eafbd340e453
#
_entry.id   a4f9f8d68f27b4eabcc3eafbd340e453
#
_cell.length_a   1.000
_cell.length_b   1.000
_cell.length_c   1.000
_cell.angle_alpha   90.00
_cell.angle_beta   90.00
_cell.angle_gamma   90.00
#
_symmetry.space_group_name_H-M   'P 1'
#
loop_
_entity.id
_entity.type
_entity.pdbx_description
1 polymer ?
#
loop_
_entity_poly.entity_id
_entity_poly.type
_entity_poly.pdbx_seq_one_letter_code
_entity_poly.pdbx_strand_id
1 'polypeptide(L)'
;MNKGEISMSFKCYSYFMVRTPALSIKYLNKYREQEKDIYNFIKNDEFLDSYFKKALLVSSVSLYNSYINEPKSKKKYNNLLSSLLKFFIRATTRPTPYGYFSSVSLANFDKETGICLGKSIFDIRLDSVFVDFLIARLEDRYFQKLKFKYNKNCYISGDLYKNPYLTSIRNKNKEDKTLSVSIRYTNLINIIKNNTKDFVAFESLKEILEQNYEGIEEQLVISTLKKLIDNEYLYSDIRIPSYCIDSLGYLIKKLENYNIAFAELSDLKLIQEYIENFDKNEDINNIVKIYEIIDKYNIKDYLLFNLGNELKKGVVNTQIKEKLENFVDTLEYIPKKVSYLEKFKNKFQEKYGFNSYVPLVEVIDENDFNGLNFLDEESIEKDYKEKEQKIKNIISNRLCEAIIQGEESIYLTRNNFQNLFKKEDYIGGFDLNCHIFKDKDNYQLYLGSNVGANNVGSMFQRFSNCFSKQLLEKYNEIYQLTKSDNYLEVELKEHGSSKRIRNIVNDRQICKHFLTLGNCQNSDDLEININYLYILLTYSGKLLIKSKKHNKILKFVVNNMLNSESGSKILKLLRYITMNLENNPIARLIYFSYDFDYKYVPRIVLEDVVIQLRKWNLNKEDLVTDNFESFKNSLRVAMKSYKIDSQVYLSFFDNRLLLNLAREEDINILYKEFKKTFSLKLTEVEKELYEKNIVKDFSKNYYINECVFSFYNDKNDIDIYSKYNNSSYYIKSIKQFLEDGWIYFKLYGIDERDNDILSRDLCELIEVLKIKKHFFIRYGDEEGYHLRVRLKFSNRQVALESLEKLNLWLCELKDNKLISNVIFDSYNKEVNRYGGFELVELCEEQFFTNSSLVEKYLSLFDIKNNKQQEENIYIFTILFILKNIYNDIDEINKFLEKNNQNSGYHEQYLKRKNEILEISLNSLQEKVIYDTCKEELEKERRALRNVKNKLSKLENEDTCNNLVRSLIHMACNRLTGKNEVEDKYFEFVKSAVKTMVEAKNRGIERI
;
A
#
# COMPACT_ATOMS: atom_id res chain seq x y z
N MET A 1 -15.42 41.53 3.71
CA MET A 1 -14.61 40.37 3.29
C MET A 1 -15.52 39.16 3.36
N ASN A 2 -16.00 38.69 2.20
CA ASN A 2 -16.85 37.51 2.13
C ASN A 2 -16.06 36.30 2.65
N LYS A 3 -16.56 35.65 3.68
CA LYS A 3 -16.12 34.29 4.05
C LYS A 3 -16.54 33.38 2.88
N GLY A 4 -15.63 33.16 1.93
CA GLY A 4 -15.81 32.05 0.98
C GLY A 4 -15.97 30.77 1.79
N GLU A 5 -17.06 30.07 1.62
CA GLU A 5 -17.25 28.73 2.14
C GLU A 5 -16.11 27.85 1.60
N ILE A 6 -15.17 27.51 2.51
CA ILE A 6 -14.10 26.58 2.20
C ILE A 6 -14.78 25.22 2.17
N SER A 7 -15.03 24.68 0.98
CA SER A 7 -15.62 23.34 0.86
C SER A 7 -14.61 22.33 1.39
N MET A 8 -14.92 21.69 2.51
CA MET A 8 -14.17 20.55 3.05
C MET A 8 -14.20 19.40 2.04
N SER A 9 -13.05 18.75 1.82
CA SER A 9 -12.95 17.64 0.86
C SER A 9 -13.56 16.36 1.40
N PHE A 10 -13.42 16.11 2.71
CA PHE A 10 -13.94 14.92 3.37
C PHE A 10 -15.07 15.25 4.33
N LYS A 11 -16.11 14.39 4.32
CA LYS A 11 -17.23 14.44 5.25
C LYS A 11 -17.25 13.21 6.13
N CYS A 12 -17.54 13.40 7.41
CA CYS A 12 -17.74 12.30 8.35
C CYS A 12 -19.11 11.69 8.14
N TYR A 13 -19.18 10.35 8.01
CA TYR A 13 -20.44 9.63 7.87
C TYR A 13 -21.28 9.69 9.15
N SER A 14 -22.60 9.55 9.02
CA SER A 14 -23.52 9.71 10.14
C SER A 14 -23.46 8.58 11.16
N TYR A 15 -23.10 7.36 10.76
CA TYR A 15 -22.98 6.20 11.63
C TYR A 15 -21.50 5.88 11.87
N PHE A 16 -21.20 5.43 13.10
CA PHE A 16 -19.84 5.07 13.50
C PHE A 16 -19.86 3.92 14.51
N MET A 17 -18.74 3.19 14.60
CA MET A 17 -18.61 2.08 15.56
C MET A 17 -18.07 2.60 16.89
N VAL A 18 -18.67 2.13 17.98
CA VAL A 18 -18.21 2.33 19.36
C VAL A 18 -17.63 1.03 19.88
N ARG A 19 -16.42 1.08 20.41
CA ARG A 19 -15.74 -0.02 21.07
C ARG A 19 -15.63 0.27 22.55
N THR A 20 -15.89 -0.74 23.40
CA THR A 20 -15.77 -0.61 24.85
C THR A 20 -15.10 -1.84 25.46
N PRO A 21 -14.35 -1.71 26.57
CA PRO A 21 -13.99 -2.87 27.37
C PRO A 21 -15.27 -3.55 27.87
N ALA A 22 -15.20 -4.84 28.17
CA ALA A 22 -16.36 -5.61 28.62
C ALA A 22 -16.77 -5.30 30.06
N LEU A 23 -15.86 -4.79 30.87
CA LEU A 23 -16.11 -4.38 32.25
C LEU A 23 -15.95 -2.88 32.43
N SER A 24 -16.76 -2.30 33.33
CA SER A 24 -16.61 -0.90 33.74
C SER A 24 -15.29 -0.67 34.47
N ILE A 25 -14.72 0.54 34.27
CA ILE A 25 -13.52 1.01 34.99
C ILE A 25 -13.69 0.99 36.51
N LYS A 26 -14.94 1.04 37.01
CA LYS A 26 -15.28 0.91 38.42
C LYS A 26 -14.66 -0.32 39.09
N TYR A 27 -14.59 -1.45 38.39
CA TYR A 27 -14.01 -2.68 38.94
C TYR A 27 -12.49 -2.56 39.16
N LEU A 28 -11.77 -1.88 38.27
CA LEU A 28 -10.35 -1.61 38.46
C LEU A 28 -10.12 -0.65 39.65
N ASN A 29 -10.92 0.38 39.81
CA ASN A 29 -10.85 1.29 40.93
C ASN A 29 -11.10 0.55 42.25
N LYS A 30 -12.20 -0.25 42.33
CA LYS A 30 -12.52 -1.08 43.51
C LYS A 30 -11.38 -2.04 43.86
N TYR A 31 -10.72 -2.66 42.87
CA TYR A 31 -9.56 -3.51 43.09
C TYR A 31 -8.37 -2.72 43.67
N ARG A 32 -8.10 -1.54 43.14
CA ARG A 32 -6.99 -0.69 43.57
C ARG A 32 -7.14 -0.12 45.00
N GLU A 33 -8.35 -0.05 45.51
CA GLU A 33 -8.67 0.37 46.87
C GLU A 33 -8.55 -0.76 47.91
N GLN A 34 -8.33 -2.00 47.47
CA GLN A 34 -8.25 -3.17 48.36
C GLN A 34 -6.83 -3.74 48.43
N GLU A 35 -6.49 -4.35 49.56
CA GLU A 35 -5.18 -5.02 49.77
C GLU A 35 -5.13 -6.50 49.30
N LYS A 36 -6.25 -7.02 48.75
CA LYS A 36 -6.35 -8.42 48.26
C LYS A 36 -5.59 -8.58 46.95
N ASP A 37 -4.97 -9.76 46.73
CA ASP A 37 -4.46 -10.12 45.41
C ASP A 37 -5.59 -10.28 44.36
N ILE A 38 -5.23 -10.19 43.09
CA ILE A 38 -6.20 -10.18 41.99
C ILE A 38 -6.98 -11.50 41.86
N TYR A 39 -6.37 -12.64 42.18
CA TYR A 39 -7.05 -13.94 42.13
C TYR A 39 -8.18 -14.00 43.16
N ASN A 40 -7.92 -13.66 44.42
CA ASN A 40 -8.92 -13.62 45.49
C ASN A 40 -9.94 -12.51 45.27
N PHE A 41 -9.55 -11.37 44.70
CA PHE A 41 -10.49 -10.31 44.34
C PHE A 41 -11.56 -10.81 43.34
N ILE A 42 -11.11 -11.50 42.23
CA ILE A 42 -12.01 -12.04 41.21
C ILE A 42 -12.86 -13.19 41.80
N LYS A 43 -12.27 -14.14 42.54
CA LYS A 43 -12.94 -15.32 43.05
C LYS A 43 -14.05 -15.03 44.06
N ASN A 44 -13.87 -13.95 44.85
CA ASN A 44 -14.85 -13.58 45.90
C ASN A 44 -16.04 -12.73 45.35
N ASP A 45 -16.02 -12.39 44.05
CA ASP A 45 -17.15 -11.72 43.40
C ASP A 45 -17.75 -12.68 42.35
N GLU A 46 -18.97 -13.16 42.61
CA GLU A 46 -19.66 -14.17 41.80
C GLU A 46 -19.76 -13.76 40.32
N PHE A 47 -20.05 -12.48 40.07
CA PHE A 47 -20.14 -11.95 38.72
C PHE A 47 -18.75 -11.99 38.02
N LEU A 48 -17.69 -11.51 38.69
CA LEU A 48 -16.34 -11.52 38.15
C LEU A 48 -15.82 -12.93 37.94
N ASP A 49 -16.05 -13.88 38.86
CA ASP A 49 -15.61 -15.27 38.73
C ASP A 49 -16.28 -15.93 37.52
N SER A 50 -17.61 -15.76 37.38
CA SER A 50 -18.34 -16.27 36.21
C SER A 50 -17.86 -15.65 34.89
N TYR A 51 -17.67 -14.34 34.86
CA TYR A 51 -17.19 -13.62 33.70
C TYR A 51 -15.76 -14.08 33.30
N PHE A 52 -14.83 -14.14 34.27
CA PHE A 52 -13.44 -14.52 34.00
C PHE A 52 -13.29 -15.96 33.57
N LYS A 53 -14.11 -16.89 34.07
CA LYS A 53 -14.17 -18.28 33.57
C LYS A 53 -14.43 -18.29 32.06
N LYS A 54 -15.48 -17.60 31.60
CA LYS A 54 -15.82 -17.50 30.16
C LYS A 54 -14.70 -16.82 29.35
N ALA A 55 -14.25 -15.66 29.79
CA ALA A 55 -13.29 -14.85 29.10
C ALA A 55 -11.91 -15.53 28.95
N LEU A 56 -11.44 -16.21 30.00
CA LEU A 56 -10.18 -16.95 30.00
C LEU A 56 -10.26 -18.22 29.16
N LEU A 57 -11.37 -18.99 29.23
CA LEU A 57 -11.56 -20.18 28.40
C LEU A 57 -11.44 -19.86 26.91
N VAL A 58 -12.11 -18.79 26.47
CA VAL A 58 -12.09 -18.34 25.06
C VAL A 58 -10.72 -17.80 24.62
N SER A 59 -9.97 -17.15 25.54
CA SER A 59 -8.75 -16.43 25.16
C SER A 59 -7.45 -17.17 25.45
N SER A 60 -7.43 -18.03 26.48
CA SER A 60 -6.23 -18.79 26.90
C SER A 60 -6.62 -19.99 27.76
N VAL A 61 -6.82 -21.13 27.15
CA VAL A 61 -7.17 -22.39 27.84
C VAL A 61 -6.14 -22.75 28.92
N SER A 62 -4.85 -22.50 28.70
CA SER A 62 -3.82 -22.78 29.73
C SER A 62 -3.96 -21.89 30.95
N LEU A 63 -4.34 -20.62 30.77
CA LEU A 63 -4.59 -19.71 31.89
C LEU A 63 -5.92 -20.04 32.59
N TYR A 64 -6.96 -20.40 31.81
CA TYR A 64 -8.21 -20.93 32.36
C TYR A 64 -7.97 -22.12 33.28
N ASN A 65 -7.21 -23.12 32.83
CA ASN A 65 -6.87 -24.30 33.62
C ASN A 65 -6.10 -23.94 34.89
N SER A 66 -5.20 -22.95 34.81
CA SER A 66 -4.45 -22.46 36.00
C SER A 66 -5.33 -21.67 36.98
N TYR A 67 -6.37 -21.02 36.44
CA TYR A 67 -7.34 -20.27 37.24
C TYR A 67 -8.35 -21.18 37.94
N ILE A 68 -8.77 -22.28 37.31
CA ILE A 68 -9.67 -23.29 37.93
C ILE A 68 -8.90 -24.15 38.96
N ASN A 69 -7.68 -24.60 38.60
CA ASN A 69 -6.84 -25.46 39.39
C ASN A 69 -5.67 -24.66 39.95
N GLU A 70 -5.90 -23.94 41.03
CA GLU A 70 -4.89 -23.07 41.66
C GLU A 70 -3.51 -23.73 41.78
N PRO A 71 -2.45 -23.10 41.23
CA PRO A 71 -1.13 -23.71 41.26
C PRO A 71 -0.50 -23.76 42.67
N LYS A 72 -0.08 -24.91 43.12
CA LYS A 72 0.61 -25.11 44.44
C LYS A 72 1.98 -24.46 44.51
N SER A 73 2.67 -24.27 43.42
CA SER A 73 4.01 -23.67 43.34
C SER A 73 3.92 -22.14 43.39
N LYS A 74 4.64 -21.52 44.33
CA LYS A 74 4.73 -20.07 44.52
C LYS A 74 5.10 -19.35 43.20
N LYS A 75 6.03 -19.89 42.43
CA LYS A 75 6.43 -19.33 41.12
C LYS A 75 5.28 -19.36 40.11
N LYS A 76 4.58 -20.48 40.02
CA LYS A 76 3.41 -20.61 39.09
C LYS A 76 2.24 -19.75 39.54
N TYR A 77 2.00 -19.63 40.85
CA TYR A 77 0.96 -18.75 41.40
C TYR A 77 1.25 -17.28 41.10
N ASN A 78 2.50 -16.82 41.33
CA ASN A 78 2.89 -15.45 40.99
C ASN A 78 2.76 -15.15 39.47
N ASN A 79 2.98 -16.15 38.62
CA ASN A 79 2.75 -15.99 37.17
C ASN A 79 1.24 -15.89 36.83
N LEU A 80 0.41 -16.68 37.54
CA LEU A 80 -1.06 -16.59 37.44
C LEU A 80 -1.53 -15.17 37.82
N LEU A 81 -1.10 -14.66 38.99
CA LEU A 81 -1.47 -13.31 39.43
C LEU A 81 -1.10 -12.25 38.41
N SER A 82 0.16 -12.28 37.93
CA SER A 82 0.63 -11.32 36.93
C SER A 82 -0.17 -11.40 35.62
N SER A 83 -0.58 -12.60 35.19
CA SER A 83 -1.40 -12.77 33.98
C SER A 83 -2.84 -12.31 34.21
N LEU A 84 -3.45 -12.68 35.31
CA LEU A 84 -4.81 -12.25 35.68
C LEU A 84 -4.89 -10.74 35.78
N LEU A 85 -3.92 -10.09 36.41
CA LEU A 85 -3.89 -8.63 36.53
C LEU A 85 -3.85 -7.97 35.14
N LYS A 86 -3.04 -8.47 34.19
CA LYS A 86 -3.01 -7.94 32.82
C LYS A 86 -4.35 -8.12 32.11
N PHE A 87 -4.99 -9.27 32.24
CA PHE A 87 -6.31 -9.51 31.65
C PHE A 87 -7.41 -8.69 32.33
N PHE A 88 -7.29 -8.48 33.65
CA PHE A 88 -8.25 -7.63 34.39
C PHE A 88 -8.16 -6.16 33.98
N ILE A 89 -6.94 -5.61 33.90
CA ILE A 89 -6.68 -4.27 33.35
C ILE A 89 -7.23 -4.18 31.93
N ARG A 90 -6.97 -5.18 31.07
CA ARG A 90 -7.52 -5.22 29.72
C ARG A 90 -9.04 -5.18 29.69
N ALA A 91 -9.70 -6.01 30.51
CA ALA A 91 -11.17 -6.10 30.56
C ALA A 91 -11.86 -4.80 30.99
N THR A 92 -11.15 -3.95 31.74
CA THR A 92 -11.68 -2.70 32.30
C THR A 92 -11.25 -1.43 31.59
N THR A 93 -10.13 -1.48 30.85
CA THR A 93 -9.52 -0.26 30.28
C THR A 93 -9.31 -0.30 28.78
N ARG A 94 -9.29 -1.47 28.13
CA ARG A 94 -8.94 -1.55 26.73
C ARG A 94 -10.15 -1.85 25.83
N PRO A 95 -10.60 -0.87 25.00
CA PRO A 95 -11.75 -1.04 24.13
C PRO A 95 -11.43 -1.83 22.85
N THR A 96 -10.15 -2.00 22.48
CA THR A 96 -9.78 -2.76 21.29
C THR A 96 -10.31 -4.20 21.34
N PRO A 97 -11.10 -4.67 20.33
CA PRO A 97 -11.77 -5.97 20.37
C PRO A 97 -10.81 -7.16 20.53
N TYR A 98 -11.13 -8.03 21.49
CA TYR A 98 -10.38 -9.25 21.77
C TYR A 98 -11.24 -10.27 22.54
N GLY A 99 -11.84 -11.20 21.83
CA GLY A 99 -12.63 -12.26 22.45
C GLY A 99 -13.76 -11.68 23.32
N TYR A 100 -13.82 -12.17 24.55
CA TYR A 100 -14.83 -11.76 25.55
C TYR A 100 -14.44 -10.50 26.34
N PHE A 101 -13.27 -9.87 26.05
CA PHE A 101 -12.73 -8.75 26.84
C PHE A 101 -13.18 -7.36 26.38
N SER A 102 -13.83 -7.25 25.25
CA SER A 102 -14.30 -5.97 24.71
C SER A 102 -15.46 -6.18 23.76
N SER A 103 -16.33 -5.19 23.64
CA SER A 103 -17.50 -5.25 22.76
C SER A 103 -17.52 -4.12 21.74
N VAL A 104 -18.30 -4.32 20.68
CA VAL A 104 -18.55 -3.35 19.61
C VAL A 104 -20.03 -3.02 19.51
N SER A 105 -20.33 -1.77 19.13
CA SER A 105 -21.71 -1.28 18.95
C SER A 105 -21.75 -0.27 17.82
N LEU A 106 -22.93 0.05 17.29
CA LEU A 106 -23.16 1.13 16.35
C LEU A 106 -23.91 2.30 16.98
N ALA A 107 -23.43 3.51 16.72
CA ALA A 107 -24.05 4.77 17.14
C ALA A 107 -24.12 5.75 15.96
N ASN A 108 -24.85 6.87 16.17
CA ASN A 108 -25.00 7.94 15.19
C ASN A 108 -24.86 9.32 15.84
N PHE A 109 -24.82 10.38 15.04
CA PHE A 109 -24.81 11.76 15.53
C PHE A 109 -26.22 12.30 15.78
N ASP A 110 -26.36 13.12 16.83
CA ASP A 110 -27.59 13.83 17.21
C ASP A 110 -27.21 15.15 17.93
N LYS A 111 -28.20 15.90 18.41
CA LYS A 111 -28.00 17.12 19.21
C LYS A 111 -27.45 16.84 20.61
N GLU A 112 -27.68 15.65 21.14
CA GLU A 112 -27.25 15.24 22.49
C GLU A 112 -26.18 14.14 22.43
N THR A 113 -25.46 13.98 23.53
CA THR A 113 -24.55 12.85 23.72
C THR A 113 -25.09 11.90 24.79
N GLY A 114 -25.23 10.63 24.45
CA GLY A 114 -25.55 9.56 25.40
C GLY A 114 -25.43 8.19 24.74
N ILE A 115 -24.50 7.39 25.23
CA ILE A 115 -24.35 5.99 24.83
C ILE A 115 -24.64 5.11 26.04
N CYS A 116 -25.66 4.27 25.93
CA CYS A 116 -26.07 3.34 26.98
C CYS A 116 -26.02 1.91 26.45
N LEU A 117 -25.13 1.10 27.05
CA LEU A 117 -24.95 -0.31 26.69
C LEU A 117 -26.21 -1.12 27.05
N GLY A 118 -26.57 -2.08 26.21
CA GLY A 118 -27.75 -2.94 26.39
C GLY A 118 -27.39 -4.43 26.40
N LYS A 119 -28.10 -5.25 25.60
CA LYS A 119 -27.88 -6.70 25.54
C LYS A 119 -26.62 -7.07 24.77
N SER A 120 -25.89 -8.08 25.24
CA SER A 120 -24.76 -8.67 24.53
C SER A 120 -25.24 -9.49 23.32
N ILE A 121 -24.44 -9.42 22.23
CA ILE A 121 -24.61 -10.21 21.00
C ILE A 121 -23.31 -10.98 20.77
N PHE A 122 -23.42 -12.30 20.54
CA PHE A 122 -22.27 -13.14 20.33
C PHE A 122 -22.11 -13.48 18.83
N ASP A 123 -20.89 -13.40 18.32
CA ASP A 123 -20.51 -13.93 17.02
C ASP A 123 -19.39 -14.95 17.24
N ILE A 124 -19.78 -16.23 17.22
CA ILE A 124 -18.91 -17.36 17.51
C ILE A 124 -18.69 -18.15 16.22
N ARG A 125 -17.43 -18.33 15.85
CA ARG A 125 -17.05 -19.06 14.64
C ARG A 125 -15.94 -20.06 14.96
N LEU A 126 -15.77 -21.08 14.12
CA LEU A 126 -14.59 -21.92 14.18
C LEU A 126 -13.33 -21.10 13.83
N ASP A 127 -12.25 -21.33 14.57
CA ASP A 127 -10.95 -20.74 14.22
C ASP A 127 -10.50 -21.24 12.83
N SER A 128 -9.97 -20.36 12.00
CA SER A 128 -9.56 -20.69 10.64
C SER A 128 -8.47 -21.76 10.58
N VAL A 129 -7.65 -21.90 11.61
CA VAL A 129 -6.64 -22.96 11.71
C VAL A 129 -7.27 -24.34 11.76
N PHE A 130 -8.35 -24.48 12.55
CA PHE A 130 -9.10 -25.74 12.61
C PHE A 130 -9.84 -26.02 11.30
N VAL A 131 -10.46 -25.00 10.71
CA VAL A 131 -11.19 -25.13 9.43
C VAL A 131 -10.23 -25.57 8.31
N ASP A 132 -9.07 -24.92 8.18
CA ASP A 132 -8.08 -25.27 7.15
C ASP A 132 -7.51 -26.67 7.33
N PHE A 133 -7.23 -27.05 8.58
CA PHE A 133 -6.82 -28.42 8.91
C PHE A 133 -7.91 -29.44 8.49
N LEU A 134 -9.17 -29.15 8.79
CA LEU A 134 -10.28 -30.04 8.47
C LEU A 134 -10.47 -30.19 6.96
N ILE A 135 -10.40 -29.09 6.21
CA ILE A 135 -10.46 -29.11 4.74
C ILE A 135 -9.31 -29.95 4.18
N ALA A 136 -8.07 -29.73 4.64
CA ALA A 136 -6.92 -30.52 4.20
C ALA A 136 -7.12 -32.03 4.46
N ARG A 137 -7.63 -32.38 5.66
CA ARG A 137 -7.91 -33.75 6.05
C ARG A 137 -9.01 -34.39 5.19
N LEU A 138 -10.09 -33.66 4.93
CA LEU A 138 -11.19 -34.13 4.08
C LEU A 138 -10.73 -34.28 2.63
N GLU A 139 -9.98 -33.33 2.06
CA GLU A 139 -9.36 -33.43 0.74
C GLU A 139 -8.41 -34.63 0.66
N ASP A 140 -7.58 -34.89 1.67
CA ASP A 140 -6.63 -36.03 1.65
C ASP A 140 -7.33 -37.38 1.76
N ARG A 141 -8.41 -37.47 2.53
CA ARG A 141 -9.12 -38.74 2.78
C ARG A 141 -10.15 -39.06 1.71
N TYR A 142 -10.83 -38.02 1.15
CA TYR A 142 -11.99 -38.24 0.28
C TYR A 142 -11.83 -37.60 -1.11
N PHE A 143 -10.62 -37.22 -1.57
CA PHE A 143 -10.41 -36.48 -2.82
C PHE A 143 -11.09 -37.16 -4.04
N GLN A 144 -11.09 -38.47 -4.14
CA GLN A 144 -11.74 -39.19 -5.24
C GLN A 144 -13.28 -39.07 -5.25
N LYS A 145 -13.86 -38.57 -4.16
CA LYS A 145 -15.32 -38.40 -4.02
C LYS A 145 -15.75 -36.92 -4.15
N LEU A 146 -14.81 -36.01 -4.15
CA LEU A 146 -15.06 -34.56 -4.19
C LEU A 146 -15.14 -34.06 -5.66
N LYS A 147 -15.63 -32.82 -5.78
CA LYS A 147 -15.64 -32.08 -7.04
C LYS A 147 -14.54 -31.04 -7.04
N PHE A 148 -13.95 -30.78 -8.20
CA PHE A 148 -12.81 -29.89 -8.35
C PHE A 148 -13.02 -28.87 -9.47
N LYS A 149 -12.45 -27.69 -9.26
CA LYS A 149 -12.40 -26.57 -10.20
C LYS A 149 -10.97 -26.04 -10.30
N TYR A 150 -10.52 -25.60 -11.50
CA TYR A 150 -9.17 -25.08 -11.67
C TYR A 150 -8.95 -23.76 -10.92
N ASN A 151 -7.70 -23.55 -10.49
CA ASN A 151 -7.29 -22.30 -9.85
C ASN A 151 -7.08 -21.20 -10.90
N LYS A 152 -7.96 -20.22 -10.92
CA LYS A 152 -7.93 -19.08 -11.86
C LYS A 152 -6.71 -18.15 -11.71
N ASN A 153 -6.03 -18.20 -10.57
CA ASN A 153 -4.85 -17.38 -10.31
C ASN A 153 -3.57 -18.00 -10.89
N CYS A 154 -3.62 -19.23 -11.39
CA CYS A 154 -2.52 -19.82 -12.12
C CYS A 154 -2.36 -19.16 -13.50
N TYR A 155 -1.11 -18.98 -13.92
CA TYR A 155 -0.78 -18.36 -15.20
C TYR A 155 0.33 -19.13 -15.94
N ILE A 156 0.43 -18.89 -17.24
CA ILE A 156 1.44 -19.52 -18.10
C ILE A 156 2.62 -18.57 -18.24
N SER A 157 3.83 -19.08 -18.02
CA SER A 157 5.09 -18.36 -18.21
C SER A 157 6.06 -19.28 -18.97
N GLY A 158 6.29 -18.99 -20.25
CA GLY A 158 7.04 -19.88 -21.13
C GLY A 158 6.37 -21.25 -21.27
N ASP A 159 7.10 -22.30 -20.91
CA ASP A 159 6.61 -23.71 -20.89
C ASP A 159 6.10 -24.15 -19.49
N LEU A 160 6.02 -23.21 -18.54
CA LEU A 160 5.58 -23.47 -17.17
C LEU A 160 4.15 -22.99 -16.92
N TYR A 161 3.40 -23.78 -16.16
CA TYR A 161 2.14 -23.40 -15.54
C TYR A 161 2.40 -23.13 -14.06
N LYS A 162 2.28 -21.89 -13.64
CA LYS A 162 2.66 -21.40 -12.31
C LYS A 162 1.43 -21.15 -11.45
N ASN A 163 1.45 -21.69 -10.23
CA ASN A 163 0.59 -21.21 -9.15
C ASN A 163 1.41 -20.26 -8.28
N PRO A 164 1.10 -18.95 -8.29
CA PRO A 164 1.91 -17.95 -7.58
C PRO A 164 1.80 -18.04 -6.06
N TYR A 165 0.92 -18.87 -5.52
CA TYR A 165 0.51 -18.75 -4.15
C TYR A 165 -0.14 -20.03 -3.59
N LEU A 166 0.50 -20.68 -2.59
CA LEU A 166 -0.08 -21.75 -1.80
C LEU A 166 -0.71 -21.21 -0.52
N THR A 167 -1.94 -21.65 -0.22
CA THR A 167 -2.67 -21.26 0.99
C THR A 167 -2.17 -22.00 2.23
N SER A 168 -2.63 -21.57 3.43
CA SER A 168 -2.37 -22.26 4.71
C SER A 168 -2.86 -23.71 4.76
N ILE A 169 -3.76 -24.11 3.85
CA ILE A 169 -4.26 -25.50 3.72
C ILE A 169 -3.16 -26.42 3.25
N ARG A 170 -2.33 -26.00 2.32
CA ARG A 170 -1.26 -26.81 1.68
C ARG A 170 0.15 -26.37 1.99
N ASN A 171 0.35 -25.15 2.48
CA ASN A 171 1.67 -24.66 2.89
C ASN A 171 2.11 -25.34 4.20
N LYS A 172 3.01 -26.33 4.08
CA LYS A 172 3.56 -27.09 5.23
C LYS A 172 4.77 -26.43 5.86
N ASN A 173 5.28 -25.33 5.29
CA ASN A 173 6.42 -24.63 5.86
C ASN A 173 6.02 -23.88 7.13
N LYS A 174 6.87 -24.00 8.17
CA LYS A 174 6.67 -23.30 9.45
C LYS A 174 6.95 -21.79 9.35
N GLU A 175 7.57 -21.35 8.26
CA GLU A 175 7.81 -19.92 7.98
C GLU A 175 6.60 -19.38 7.23
N ASP A 176 6.07 -18.24 7.65
CA ASP A 176 4.92 -17.54 7.03
C ASP A 176 5.27 -16.93 5.66
N LYS A 177 6.09 -17.62 4.84
CA LYS A 177 6.48 -17.18 3.51
C LYS A 177 5.49 -17.70 2.47
N THR A 178 5.11 -16.83 1.56
CA THR A 178 4.34 -17.18 0.37
C THR A 178 5.19 -18.10 -0.50
N LEU A 179 4.65 -19.27 -0.83
CA LEU A 179 5.29 -20.24 -1.72
C LEU A 179 4.61 -20.19 -3.08
N SER A 180 5.41 -20.09 -4.15
CA SER A 180 4.99 -20.35 -5.51
C SER A 180 5.39 -21.78 -5.93
N VAL A 181 4.59 -22.41 -6.79
CA VAL A 181 4.91 -23.71 -7.36
C VAL A 181 4.69 -23.68 -8.87
N SER A 182 5.50 -24.43 -9.61
CA SER A 182 5.40 -24.50 -11.07
C SER A 182 5.47 -25.94 -11.57
N ILE A 183 4.76 -26.21 -12.67
CA ILE A 183 4.78 -27.48 -13.42
C ILE A 183 4.91 -27.16 -14.90
N ARG A 184 5.36 -28.13 -15.72
CA ARG A 184 5.34 -27.95 -17.18
C ARG A 184 3.91 -27.84 -17.68
N TYR A 185 3.65 -26.84 -18.55
CA TYR A 185 2.38 -26.69 -19.24
C TYR A 185 2.29 -27.68 -20.40
N THR A 186 1.58 -28.76 -20.20
CA THR A 186 1.40 -29.84 -21.17
C THR A 186 -0.04 -29.86 -21.68
N ASN A 187 -0.29 -30.63 -22.76
CA ASN A 187 -1.65 -30.83 -23.24
C ASN A 187 -2.58 -31.44 -22.17
N LEU A 188 -2.05 -32.30 -21.29
CA LEU A 188 -2.80 -32.85 -20.15
C LEU A 188 -3.33 -31.73 -19.25
N ILE A 189 -2.48 -30.74 -18.88
CA ILE A 189 -2.88 -29.58 -18.04
C ILE A 189 -3.93 -28.76 -18.78
N ASN A 190 -3.79 -28.56 -20.10
CA ASN A 190 -4.77 -27.84 -20.91
C ASN A 190 -6.14 -28.53 -20.91
N ILE A 191 -6.17 -29.88 -21.09
CA ILE A 191 -7.40 -30.69 -21.02
C ILE A 191 -8.06 -30.50 -19.65
N ILE A 192 -7.31 -30.66 -18.56
CA ILE A 192 -7.84 -30.51 -17.18
C ILE A 192 -8.42 -29.11 -17.00
N LYS A 193 -7.67 -28.06 -17.33
CA LYS A 193 -8.11 -26.68 -17.20
C LYS A 193 -9.40 -26.38 -17.97
N ASN A 194 -9.52 -26.91 -19.20
CA ASN A 194 -10.70 -26.67 -20.04
C ASN A 194 -11.95 -27.38 -19.53
N ASN A 195 -11.79 -28.56 -18.89
CA ASN A 195 -12.88 -29.35 -18.36
C ASN A 195 -13.23 -29.05 -16.90
N THR A 196 -12.45 -28.18 -16.20
CA THR A 196 -12.68 -27.79 -14.80
C THR A 196 -13.04 -26.32 -14.64
N LYS A 197 -13.63 -25.71 -15.68
CA LYS A 197 -14.14 -24.32 -15.57
C LYS A 197 -15.22 -24.19 -14.49
N ASP A 198 -15.98 -25.23 -14.28
CA ASP A 198 -16.92 -25.44 -13.17
C ASP A 198 -16.47 -26.61 -12.31
N PHE A 199 -17.16 -26.84 -11.17
CA PHE A 199 -16.86 -27.95 -10.30
C PHE A 199 -17.26 -29.29 -10.95
N VAL A 200 -16.29 -30.13 -11.27
CA VAL A 200 -16.44 -31.46 -11.90
C VAL A 200 -16.02 -32.55 -10.92
N ALA A 201 -16.75 -33.66 -10.91
CA ALA A 201 -16.42 -34.79 -10.06
C ALA A 201 -15.06 -35.38 -10.42
N PHE A 202 -14.31 -35.88 -9.43
CA PHE A 202 -12.99 -36.51 -9.65
C PHE A 202 -13.06 -37.66 -10.65
N GLU A 203 -14.06 -38.54 -10.52
CA GLU A 203 -14.24 -39.67 -11.43
C GLU A 203 -14.44 -39.23 -12.89
N SER A 204 -15.25 -38.18 -13.11
CA SER A 204 -15.44 -37.66 -14.47
C SER A 204 -14.15 -37.06 -15.04
N LEU A 205 -13.29 -36.42 -14.20
CA LEU A 205 -11.97 -35.97 -14.65
C LEU A 205 -11.05 -37.13 -15.00
N LYS A 206 -11.10 -38.23 -14.24
CA LYS A 206 -10.37 -39.45 -14.50
C LYS A 206 -10.81 -40.05 -15.86
N GLU A 207 -12.11 -40.21 -16.07
CA GLU A 207 -12.67 -40.72 -17.34
C GLU A 207 -12.25 -39.87 -18.56
N ILE A 208 -12.29 -38.52 -18.43
CA ILE A 208 -11.84 -37.62 -19.49
C ILE A 208 -10.38 -37.82 -19.82
N LEU A 209 -9.51 -38.05 -18.86
CA LEU A 209 -8.08 -38.28 -19.09
C LEU A 209 -7.83 -39.66 -19.71
N GLU A 210 -8.52 -40.70 -19.27
CA GLU A 210 -8.44 -42.04 -19.83
C GLU A 210 -8.90 -42.06 -21.30
N GLN A 211 -9.95 -41.32 -21.65
CA GLN A 211 -10.43 -41.21 -23.05
C GLN A 211 -9.46 -40.41 -23.94
N ASN A 212 -8.71 -39.44 -23.42
CA ASN A 212 -7.76 -38.67 -24.22
C ASN A 212 -6.37 -39.31 -24.35
N TYR A 213 -6.06 -40.32 -23.52
CA TYR A 213 -4.76 -41.00 -23.48
C TYR A 213 -4.96 -42.51 -23.43
N GLU A 214 -5.04 -43.16 -24.61
CA GLU A 214 -5.21 -44.59 -24.69
C GLU A 214 -4.09 -45.37 -23.98
N GLY A 215 -4.46 -46.31 -23.09
CA GLY A 215 -3.51 -47.15 -22.35
C GLY A 215 -2.80 -46.48 -21.17
N ILE A 216 -3.25 -45.30 -20.69
CA ILE A 216 -2.73 -44.72 -19.48
C ILE A 216 -3.11 -45.56 -18.25
N GLU A 217 -2.14 -45.78 -17.36
CA GLU A 217 -2.42 -46.45 -16.08
C GLU A 217 -3.30 -45.63 -15.16
N GLU A 218 -4.39 -46.20 -14.66
CA GLU A 218 -5.32 -45.56 -13.73
C GLU A 218 -4.60 -44.95 -12.51
N GLN A 219 -3.63 -45.67 -11.94
CA GLN A 219 -2.83 -45.24 -10.82
C GLN A 219 -2.04 -43.95 -11.14
N LEU A 220 -1.55 -43.78 -12.37
CA LEU A 220 -0.83 -42.61 -12.82
C LEU A 220 -1.77 -41.40 -12.92
N VAL A 221 -2.99 -41.60 -13.44
CA VAL A 221 -4.03 -40.56 -13.52
C VAL A 221 -4.39 -40.06 -12.12
N ILE A 222 -4.69 -41.00 -11.20
CA ILE A 222 -5.03 -40.69 -9.80
C ILE A 222 -3.90 -39.90 -9.12
N SER A 223 -2.66 -40.39 -9.26
CA SER A 223 -1.50 -39.71 -8.62
C SER A 223 -1.23 -38.31 -9.20
N THR A 224 -1.48 -38.12 -10.50
CA THR A 224 -1.33 -36.84 -11.19
C THR A 224 -2.39 -35.84 -10.70
N LEU A 225 -3.66 -36.24 -10.69
CA LEU A 225 -4.74 -35.40 -10.17
C LEU A 225 -4.52 -35.04 -8.70
N LYS A 226 -4.06 -36.01 -7.88
CA LYS A 226 -3.72 -35.76 -6.47
C LYS A 226 -2.60 -34.72 -6.32
N LYS A 227 -1.54 -34.81 -7.14
CA LYS A 227 -0.47 -33.78 -7.14
C LYS A 227 -0.99 -32.38 -7.51
N LEU A 228 -1.94 -32.28 -8.45
CA LEU A 228 -2.54 -31.01 -8.82
C LEU A 228 -3.39 -30.43 -7.69
N ILE A 229 -4.10 -31.27 -6.95
CA ILE A 229 -4.86 -30.90 -5.75
C ILE A 229 -3.90 -30.44 -4.64
N ASP A 230 -2.83 -31.19 -4.36
CA ASP A 230 -1.88 -30.90 -3.30
C ASP A 230 -1.07 -29.62 -3.54
N ASN A 231 -0.88 -29.23 -4.81
CA ASN A 231 -0.22 -27.98 -5.22
C ASN A 231 -1.22 -26.87 -5.62
N GLU A 232 -2.50 -27.06 -5.29
CA GLU A 232 -3.56 -26.06 -5.46
C GLU A 232 -3.74 -25.54 -6.89
N TYR A 233 -3.47 -26.39 -7.90
CA TYR A 233 -3.92 -26.14 -9.28
C TYR A 233 -5.41 -26.46 -9.45
N LEU A 234 -5.93 -27.32 -8.57
CA LEU A 234 -7.34 -27.68 -8.46
C LEU A 234 -7.83 -27.42 -7.02
N TYR A 235 -8.96 -26.73 -6.89
CA TYR A 235 -9.64 -26.50 -5.64
C TYR A 235 -10.88 -27.37 -5.51
N SER A 236 -11.09 -27.98 -4.34
CA SER A 236 -12.31 -28.71 -4.03
C SER A 236 -13.48 -27.78 -3.72
N ASP A 237 -14.71 -28.25 -3.92
CA ASP A 237 -15.94 -27.50 -3.63
C ASP A 237 -16.29 -27.43 -2.14
N ILE A 238 -15.55 -28.14 -1.27
CA ILE A 238 -15.64 -28.03 0.19
C ILE A 238 -14.81 -26.87 0.76
N ARG A 239 -13.95 -26.24 -0.05
CA ARG A 239 -13.20 -25.04 0.38
C ARG A 239 -14.14 -23.88 0.65
N ILE A 240 -13.91 -23.22 1.78
CA ILE A 240 -14.76 -22.12 2.21
C ILE A 240 -14.58 -20.93 1.29
N PRO A 241 -15.63 -20.41 0.65
CA PRO A 241 -15.56 -19.17 -0.14
C PRO A 241 -15.12 -17.99 0.71
N SER A 242 -14.37 -17.02 0.09
CA SER A 242 -13.78 -15.88 0.79
C SER A 242 -14.80 -14.95 1.47
N TYR A 243 -16.06 -14.97 1.05
CA TYR A 243 -17.16 -14.17 1.62
C TYR A 243 -18.11 -14.99 2.50
N CYS A 244 -17.75 -16.21 2.82
CA CYS A 244 -18.54 -17.06 3.69
C CYS A 244 -18.17 -16.79 5.15
N ILE A 245 -19.06 -16.11 5.86
CA ILE A 245 -18.88 -15.81 7.28
C ILE A 245 -19.14 -17.05 8.14
N ASP A 246 -20.18 -17.81 7.80
CA ASP A 246 -20.54 -19.07 8.46
C ASP A 246 -19.85 -20.26 7.78
N SER A 247 -18.58 -20.48 8.13
CA SER A 247 -17.79 -21.59 7.61
C SER A 247 -18.31 -22.97 8.08
N LEU A 248 -18.87 -23.02 9.30
CA LEU A 248 -19.38 -24.26 9.88
C LEU A 248 -20.67 -24.72 9.16
N GLY A 249 -21.66 -23.86 9.03
CA GLY A 249 -22.89 -24.16 8.32
C GLY A 249 -22.67 -24.45 6.83
N TYR A 250 -21.69 -23.76 6.19
CA TYR A 250 -21.29 -24.06 4.82
C TYR A 250 -20.76 -25.50 4.67
N LEU A 251 -19.81 -25.91 5.54
CA LEU A 251 -19.24 -27.25 5.52
C LEU A 251 -20.30 -28.32 5.77
N ILE A 252 -21.13 -28.15 6.80
CA ILE A 252 -22.22 -29.10 7.09
C ILE A 252 -23.09 -29.29 5.86
N LYS A 253 -23.61 -28.20 5.29
CA LYS A 253 -24.48 -28.24 4.11
C LYS A 253 -23.79 -28.87 2.90
N LYS A 254 -22.50 -28.59 2.69
CA LYS A 254 -21.74 -29.18 1.59
C LYS A 254 -21.54 -30.67 1.76
N LEU A 255 -21.15 -31.13 2.96
CA LEU A 255 -20.93 -32.56 3.23
C LEU A 255 -22.25 -33.36 3.21
N GLU A 256 -23.36 -32.78 3.65
CA GLU A 256 -24.68 -33.41 3.54
C GLU A 256 -25.16 -33.65 2.10
N ASN A 257 -24.76 -32.78 1.17
CA ASN A 257 -25.12 -32.91 -0.24
C ASN A 257 -24.37 -34.05 -0.97
N TYR A 258 -23.39 -34.66 -0.31
CA TYR A 258 -22.71 -35.86 -0.81
C TYR A 258 -23.39 -37.11 -0.26
N ASN A 259 -23.67 -38.09 -1.11
CA ASN A 259 -24.20 -39.38 -0.68
C ASN A 259 -23.10 -40.27 -0.07
N ILE A 260 -22.39 -39.75 0.92
CA ILE A 260 -21.24 -40.41 1.55
C ILE A 260 -21.29 -40.11 3.07
N ALA A 261 -20.94 -41.11 3.87
CA ALA A 261 -20.78 -40.94 5.29
C ALA A 261 -19.39 -40.32 5.60
N PHE A 262 -19.35 -39.02 5.83
CA PHE A 262 -18.17 -38.34 6.34
C PHE A 262 -18.11 -38.51 7.86
N ALA A 263 -17.02 -39.07 8.38
CA ALA A 263 -16.85 -39.28 9.81
C ALA A 263 -16.85 -37.98 10.62
N GLU A 264 -16.43 -36.90 9.99
CA GLU A 264 -16.31 -35.55 10.58
C GLU A 264 -17.67 -34.82 10.68
N LEU A 265 -18.70 -35.21 9.91
CA LEU A 265 -19.97 -34.49 9.83
C LEU A 265 -20.76 -34.48 11.15
N SER A 266 -20.74 -35.60 11.91
CA SER A 266 -21.38 -35.67 13.20
C SER A 266 -20.78 -34.72 14.24
N ASP A 267 -19.44 -34.62 14.27
CA ASP A 267 -18.73 -33.70 15.15
C ASP A 267 -19.07 -32.25 14.80
N LEU A 268 -19.16 -31.87 13.50
CA LEU A 268 -19.54 -30.54 13.07
C LEU A 268 -20.97 -30.16 13.47
N LYS A 269 -21.93 -31.08 13.36
CA LYS A 269 -23.32 -30.87 13.80
C LYS A 269 -23.42 -30.65 15.32
N LEU A 270 -22.68 -31.42 16.10
CA LEU A 270 -22.60 -31.26 17.56
C LEU A 270 -21.99 -29.90 17.93
N ILE A 271 -20.92 -29.48 17.23
CA ILE A 271 -20.34 -28.15 17.45
C ILE A 271 -21.36 -27.04 17.16
N GLN A 272 -22.13 -27.16 16.08
CA GLN A 272 -23.18 -26.19 15.74
C GLN A 272 -24.25 -26.12 16.84
N GLU A 273 -24.74 -27.26 17.30
CA GLU A 273 -25.71 -27.33 18.38
C GLU A 273 -25.21 -26.67 19.67
N TYR A 274 -23.95 -26.92 20.06
CA TYR A 274 -23.39 -26.30 21.26
C TYR A 274 -23.17 -24.79 21.11
N ILE A 275 -22.81 -24.28 19.92
CA ILE A 275 -22.76 -22.82 19.65
C ILE A 275 -24.16 -22.21 19.82
N GLU A 276 -25.22 -22.80 19.24
CA GLU A 276 -26.58 -22.31 19.33
C GLU A 276 -27.12 -22.35 20.78
N ASN A 277 -26.74 -23.37 21.56
CA ASN A 277 -27.10 -23.49 22.95
C ASN A 277 -26.39 -22.44 23.82
N PHE A 278 -25.09 -22.14 23.53
CA PHE A 278 -24.37 -21.08 24.23
C PHE A 278 -24.97 -19.70 23.97
N ASP A 279 -25.38 -19.41 22.74
CA ASP A 279 -26.05 -18.14 22.40
C ASP A 279 -27.35 -17.90 23.15
N LYS A 280 -28.07 -18.97 23.51
CA LYS A 280 -29.32 -18.91 24.26
C LYS A 280 -29.12 -18.73 25.77
N ASN A 281 -28.18 -19.39 26.38
CA ASN A 281 -28.05 -19.52 27.84
C ASN A 281 -26.72 -19.11 28.43
N GLU A 282 -25.72 -18.81 27.61
CA GLU A 282 -24.32 -18.47 27.99
C GLU A 282 -23.66 -19.54 28.89
N ASP A 283 -24.09 -20.80 28.81
CA ASP A 283 -23.50 -21.87 29.63
C ASP A 283 -22.10 -22.26 29.09
N ILE A 284 -21.08 -22.03 29.91
CA ILE A 284 -19.66 -22.32 29.60
C ILE A 284 -19.41 -23.79 29.22
N ASN A 285 -20.23 -24.72 29.72
CA ASN A 285 -20.08 -26.16 29.43
C ASN A 285 -20.24 -26.46 27.92
N ASN A 286 -21.03 -25.68 27.21
CA ASN A 286 -21.14 -25.81 25.75
C ASN A 286 -19.79 -25.54 25.07
N ILE A 287 -19.06 -24.51 25.50
CA ILE A 287 -17.73 -24.19 24.94
C ILE A 287 -16.71 -25.29 25.30
N VAL A 288 -16.77 -25.83 26.54
CA VAL A 288 -15.91 -26.96 26.95
C VAL A 288 -16.14 -28.18 26.05
N LYS A 289 -17.37 -28.54 25.78
CA LYS A 289 -17.71 -29.66 24.89
C LYS A 289 -17.22 -29.46 23.46
N ILE A 290 -17.31 -28.25 22.92
CA ILE A 290 -16.73 -27.92 21.62
C ILE A 290 -15.23 -28.16 21.63
N TYR A 291 -14.52 -27.75 22.70
CA TYR A 291 -13.08 -27.93 22.80
C TYR A 291 -12.70 -29.41 22.91
N GLU A 292 -13.47 -30.21 23.65
CA GLU A 292 -13.29 -31.65 23.71
C GLU A 292 -13.44 -32.33 22.34
N ILE A 293 -14.37 -31.86 21.50
CA ILE A 293 -14.53 -32.36 20.13
C ILE A 293 -13.32 -32.00 19.29
N ILE A 294 -12.89 -30.72 19.31
CA ILE A 294 -11.75 -30.23 18.51
C ILE A 294 -10.44 -30.90 18.95
N ASP A 295 -10.26 -31.14 20.25
CA ASP A 295 -9.07 -31.84 20.81
C ASP A 295 -8.85 -33.23 20.25
N LYS A 296 -9.94 -33.96 19.82
CA LYS A 296 -9.80 -35.26 19.12
C LYS A 296 -8.94 -35.14 17.85
N TYR A 297 -8.87 -33.97 17.25
CA TYR A 297 -8.09 -33.70 16.05
C TYR A 297 -6.65 -33.21 16.34
N ASN A 298 -6.21 -33.15 17.59
CA ASN A 298 -4.92 -32.61 18.04
C ASN A 298 -4.68 -31.13 17.64
N ILE A 299 -5.72 -30.33 17.54
CA ILE A 299 -5.68 -28.90 17.27
C ILE A 299 -6.04 -28.14 18.55
N LYS A 300 -5.33 -27.03 18.81
CA LYS A 300 -5.55 -26.17 19.99
C LYS A 300 -6.06 -24.77 19.61
N ASP A 301 -6.40 -24.56 18.37
CA ASP A 301 -7.06 -23.35 17.86
C ASP A 301 -8.55 -23.67 17.71
N TYR A 302 -9.36 -23.19 18.64
CA TYR A 302 -10.74 -23.66 18.79
C TYR A 302 -11.76 -22.74 18.13
N LEU A 303 -11.95 -21.55 18.67
CA LEU A 303 -13.00 -20.63 18.29
C LEU A 303 -12.46 -19.21 18.09
N LEU A 304 -13.02 -18.51 17.11
CA LEU A 304 -13.00 -17.06 16.99
C LEU A 304 -14.25 -16.49 17.66
N PHE A 305 -14.06 -15.58 18.61
CA PHE A 305 -15.14 -15.00 19.41
C PHE A 305 -15.14 -13.48 19.27
N ASN A 306 -16.26 -12.89 18.86
CA ASN A 306 -16.50 -11.46 18.87
C ASN A 306 -17.71 -11.15 19.72
N LEU A 307 -17.64 -10.04 20.48
CA LEU A 307 -18.70 -9.57 21.35
C LEU A 307 -19.26 -8.27 20.80
N GLY A 308 -20.53 -8.24 20.52
CA GLY A 308 -21.32 -7.05 20.23
C GLY A 308 -22.14 -6.61 21.43
N ASN A 309 -22.64 -5.39 21.38
CA ASN A 309 -23.57 -4.86 22.36
C ASN A 309 -24.66 -4.03 21.67
N GLU A 310 -25.93 -4.37 21.91
CA GLU A 310 -27.05 -3.57 21.47
C GLU A 310 -27.14 -2.29 22.32
N LEU A 311 -27.23 -1.12 21.70
CA LEU A 311 -27.32 0.14 22.42
C LEU A 311 -28.80 0.47 22.69
N LYS A 312 -29.12 0.82 23.93
CA LYS A 312 -30.46 1.39 24.26
C LYS A 312 -30.54 2.87 23.88
N LYS A 313 -29.46 3.61 23.99
CA LYS A 313 -29.25 4.94 23.44
C LYS A 313 -27.87 4.93 22.80
N GLY A 314 -27.72 5.40 21.56
CA GLY A 314 -26.46 5.39 20.83
C GLY A 314 -26.28 6.66 20.01
N VAL A 315 -26.14 7.81 20.67
CA VAL A 315 -26.03 9.11 20.00
C VAL A 315 -24.89 9.94 20.56
N VAL A 316 -24.25 10.71 19.69
CA VAL A 316 -23.14 11.62 20.00
C VAL A 316 -23.39 12.96 19.34
N ASN A 317 -23.01 14.06 20.06
CA ASN A 317 -23.25 15.42 19.60
C ASN A 317 -22.55 15.73 18.28
N THR A 318 -23.24 16.44 17.37
CA THR A 318 -22.73 16.85 16.05
C THR A 318 -21.50 17.74 16.10
N GLN A 319 -21.24 18.45 17.20
CA GLN A 319 -20.00 19.22 17.40
C GLN A 319 -18.73 18.35 17.26
N ILE A 320 -18.80 17.08 17.63
CA ILE A 320 -17.69 16.13 17.45
C ILE A 320 -17.40 15.89 15.98
N LYS A 321 -18.47 15.78 15.17
CA LYS A 321 -18.35 15.66 13.72
C LYS A 321 -17.62 16.85 13.12
N GLU A 322 -18.00 18.07 13.49
CA GLU A 322 -17.38 19.31 13.02
C GLU A 322 -15.91 19.42 13.39
N LYS A 323 -15.55 19.05 14.64
CA LYS A 323 -14.14 19.01 15.09
C LYS A 323 -13.31 18.00 14.31
N LEU A 324 -13.84 16.84 14.04
CA LEU A 324 -13.17 15.79 13.27
C LEU A 324 -12.99 16.18 11.79
N GLU A 325 -14.00 16.81 11.18
CA GLU A 325 -13.93 17.29 9.80
C GLU A 325 -12.88 18.41 9.67
N ASN A 326 -12.81 19.36 10.63
CA ASN A 326 -11.79 20.40 10.66
C ASN A 326 -10.38 19.82 10.83
N PHE A 327 -10.21 18.84 11.70
CA PHE A 327 -8.95 18.11 11.89
C PHE A 327 -8.49 17.43 10.58
N VAL A 328 -9.39 16.73 9.91
CA VAL A 328 -9.09 16.04 8.64
C VAL A 328 -8.74 17.04 7.54
N ASP A 329 -9.46 18.16 7.43
CA ASP A 329 -9.14 19.25 6.49
C ASP A 329 -7.73 19.81 6.72
N THR A 330 -7.31 19.93 7.98
CA THR A 330 -5.95 20.39 8.31
C THR A 330 -4.88 19.39 7.87
N LEU A 331 -5.12 18.08 7.99
CA LEU A 331 -4.19 17.05 7.52
C LEU A 331 -3.93 17.15 6.00
N GLU A 332 -4.88 17.64 5.21
CA GLU A 332 -4.74 17.77 3.77
C GLU A 332 -3.66 18.80 3.35
N TYR A 333 -3.24 19.70 4.23
CA TYR A 333 -2.13 20.64 4.01
C TYR A 333 -0.75 20.09 4.38
N ILE A 334 -0.68 18.84 4.84
CA ILE A 334 0.57 18.16 5.19
C ILE A 334 0.92 17.19 4.03
N PRO A 335 2.14 17.24 3.45
CA PRO A 335 2.50 16.34 2.36
C PRO A 335 2.48 14.89 2.79
N LYS A 336 2.11 14.00 1.88
CA LYS A 336 2.12 12.55 2.12
C LYS A 336 3.54 12.02 2.18
N LYS A 337 3.85 11.19 3.18
CA LYS A 337 5.07 10.37 3.13
C LYS A 337 4.89 9.30 2.05
N VAL A 338 5.77 9.28 1.08
CA VAL A 338 5.69 8.36 -0.05
C VAL A 338 6.91 7.49 -0.03
N SER A 339 7.03 6.48 -0.70
CA SER A 339 6.43 5.71 -1.76
C SER A 339 7.04 4.33 -1.69
N TYR A 340 6.29 3.37 -1.32
CA TYR A 340 6.71 1.96 -1.36
C TYR A 340 6.95 1.43 -2.78
N LEU A 341 6.73 2.28 -3.82
CA LEU A 341 6.72 1.87 -5.22
C LEU A 341 7.80 2.56 -6.09
N GLU A 342 8.64 3.44 -5.55
CA GLU A 342 9.56 4.23 -6.40
C GLU A 342 10.58 3.34 -7.11
N LYS A 343 11.20 2.39 -6.41
CA LYS A 343 12.13 1.45 -7.06
C LYS A 343 11.42 0.60 -8.10
N PHE A 344 10.19 0.13 -7.79
CA PHE A 344 9.36 -0.59 -8.74
C PHE A 344 9.05 0.26 -9.98
N LYS A 345 8.63 1.52 -9.81
CA LYS A 345 8.33 2.44 -10.92
C LYS A 345 9.55 2.68 -11.81
N ASN A 346 10.71 2.92 -11.21
CA ASN A 346 11.96 3.15 -11.95
C ASN A 346 12.32 1.92 -12.79
N LYS A 347 12.29 0.72 -12.21
CA LYS A 347 12.54 -0.52 -12.94
C LYS A 347 11.47 -0.82 -14.00
N PHE A 348 10.20 -0.53 -13.69
CA PHE A 348 9.11 -0.65 -14.65
C PHE A 348 9.29 0.30 -15.84
N GLN A 349 9.63 1.57 -15.57
CA GLN A 349 9.94 2.56 -16.61
C GLN A 349 11.10 2.13 -17.48
N GLU A 350 12.16 1.60 -16.87
CA GLU A 350 13.35 1.13 -17.57
C GLU A 350 13.02 0.04 -18.59
N LYS A 351 12.15 -0.92 -18.24
CA LYS A 351 11.81 -2.07 -19.08
C LYS A 351 10.66 -1.80 -20.05
N TYR A 352 9.61 -1.13 -19.59
CA TYR A 352 8.34 -1.01 -20.32
C TYR A 352 8.01 0.42 -20.77
N GLY A 353 8.68 1.43 -20.23
CA GLY A 353 8.38 2.84 -20.51
C GLY A 353 7.11 3.34 -19.83
N PHE A 354 6.53 4.40 -20.40
CA PHE A 354 5.29 5.02 -19.91
C PHE A 354 4.09 4.74 -20.81
N ASN A 355 2.89 4.89 -20.25
CA ASN A 355 1.59 4.92 -20.93
C ASN A 355 1.26 3.69 -21.79
N SER A 356 1.86 2.54 -21.51
CA SER A 356 1.54 1.26 -22.16
C SER A 356 1.06 0.25 -21.12
N TYR A 357 -0.05 -0.43 -21.42
CA TYR A 357 -0.60 -1.48 -20.58
C TYR A 357 0.16 -2.79 -20.74
N VAL A 358 0.92 -3.18 -19.74
CA VAL A 358 1.72 -4.42 -19.65
C VAL A 358 0.91 -5.48 -18.90
N PRO A 359 0.85 -6.74 -19.37
CA PRO A 359 0.18 -7.81 -18.63
C PRO A 359 0.73 -7.92 -17.20
N LEU A 360 -0.17 -7.91 -16.19
CA LEU A 360 0.26 -8.00 -14.79
C LEU A 360 1.09 -9.26 -14.53
N VAL A 361 0.73 -10.38 -15.19
CA VAL A 361 1.43 -11.66 -15.06
C VAL A 361 2.90 -11.59 -15.51
N GLU A 362 3.24 -10.78 -16.52
CA GLU A 362 4.64 -10.55 -16.93
C GLU A 362 5.41 -9.73 -15.89
N VAL A 363 4.74 -8.82 -15.22
CA VAL A 363 5.35 -7.94 -14.22
C VAL A 363 5.63 -8.68 -12.91
N ILE A 364 4.78 -9.60 -12.51
CA ILE A 364 4.94 -10.40 -11.28
C ILE A 364 5.80 -11.66 -11.50
N ASP A 365 6.03 -12.07 -12.74
CA ASP A 365 6.79 -13.29 -13.05
C ASP A 365 8.27 -13.14 -12.71
N GLU A 366 8.79 -14.11 -11.94
CA GLU A 366 10.19 -14.13 -11.49
C GLU A 366 11.20 -14.28 -12.65
N ASN A 367 10.80 -14.93 -13.74
CA ASN A 367 11.67 -15.18 -14.89
C ASN A 367 11.64 -14.04 -15.92
N ASP A 368 10.70 -13.11 -15.82
CA ASP A 368 10.59 -11.99 -16.76
C ASP A 368 11.02 -10.66 -16.12
N PHE A 369 10.23 -10.08 -15.24
CA PHE A 369 10.54 -8.79 -14.63
C PHE A 369 10.89 -8.88 -13.15
N ASN A 370 10.31 -9.86 -12.45
CA ASN A 370 10.47 -10.06 -11.01
C ASN A 370 10.13 -8.80 -10.17
N GLY A 371 9.13 -8.06 -10.62
CA GLY A 371 8.77 -6.76 -10.05
C GLY A 371 8.43 -6.80 -8.57
N LEU A 372 7.98 -7.96 -8.07
CA LEU A 372 7.62 -8.14 -6.66
C LEU A 372 8.82 -8.01 -5.70
N ASN A 373 10.06 -8.17 -6.19
CA ASN A 373 11.25 -8.01 -5.36
C ASN A 373 11.58 -6.54 -5.07
N PHE A 374 11.05 -5.61 -5.85
CA PHE A 374 11.29 -4.17 -5.68
C PHE A 374 10.30 -3.50 -4.71
N LEU A 375 9.38 -4.27 -4.08
CA LEU A 375 8.37 -3.73 -3.17
C LEU A 375 8.86 -3.51 -1.74
N ASP A 376 9.95 -4.17 -1.34
CA ASP A 376 10.44 -4.18 0.05
C ASP A 376 11.51 -3.12 0.31
N GLU A 377 11.91 -2.37 -0.72
CA GLU A 377 12.96 -1.36 -0.61
C GLU A 377 12.38 0.06 -0.56
N GLU A 378 12.55 0.72 0.59
CA GLU A 378 12.18 2.13 0.75
C GLU A 378 13.16 3.01 -0.04
N SER A 379 12.65 3.70 -1.06
CA SER A 379 13.36 4.81 -1.70
C SER A 379 12.58 6.10 -1.45
N ILE A 380 13.27 7.11 -0.91
CA ILE A 380 12.66 8.40 -0.56
C ILE A 380 13.11 9.43 -1.59
N GLU A 381 12.17 10.06 -2.30
CA GLU A 381 12.45 11.16 -3.21
C GLU A 381 13.14 12.34 -2.50
N LYS A 382 14.04 13.03 -3.21
CA LYS A 382 14.80 14.17 -2.67
C LYS A 382 13.89 15.33 -2.23
N ASP A 383 12.90 15.68 -3.05
CA ASP A 383 11.89 16.72 -2.76
C ASP A 383 11.09 16.40 -1.49
N TYR A 384 10.81 15.12 -1.25
CA TYR A 384 10.16 14.66 -0.05
C TYR A 384 11.02 14.89 1.21
N LYS A 385 12.33 14.63 1.15
CA LYS A 385 13.25 14.86 2.28
C LYS A 385 13.25 16.32 2.72
N GLU A 386 13.19 17.25 1.78
CA GLU A 386 13.12 18.69 2.08
C GLU A 386 11.79 19.07 2.75
N LYS A 387 10.67 18.53 2.24
CA LYS A 387 9.34 18.74 2.83
C LYS A 387 9.26 18.13 4.24
N GLU A 388 9.75 16.90 4.40
CA GLU A 388 9.84 16.23 5.70
C GLU A 388 10.64 17.05 6.71
N GLN A 389 11.81 17.59 6.30
CA GLN A 389 12.64 18.39 7.18
C GLN A 389 11.95 19.68 7.63
N LYS A 390 11.18 20.34 6.75
CA LYS A 390 10.39 21.52 7.11
C LYS A 390 9.35 21.19 8.19
N ILE A 391 8.63 20.08 8.06
CA ILE A 391 7.64 19.64 9.07
C ILE A 391 8.33 19.30 10.39
N LYS A 392 9.43 18.53 10.34
CA LYS A 392 10.22 18.20 11.53
C LYS A 392 10.68 19.45 12.25
N ASN A 393 11.14 20.45 11.52
CA ASN A 393 11.59 21.72 12.12
C ASN A 393 10.45 22.46 12.82
N ILE A 394 9.24 22.51 12.23
CA ILE A 394 8.06 23.12 12.85
C ILE A 394 7.75 22.43 14.18
N ILE A 395 7.67 21.10 14.17
CA ILE A 395 7.31 20.32 15.35
C ILE A 395 8.41 20.42 16.40
N SER A 396 9.69 20.25 16.03
CA SER A 396 10.82 20.32 16.96
C SER A 396 10.96 21.69 17.62
N ASN A 397 10.80 22.79 16.88
CA ASN A 397 10.87 24.15 17.45
C ASN A 397 9.78 24.34 18.50
N ARG A 398 8.54 23.94 18.19
CA ARG A 398 7.42 24.04 19.16
C ARG A 398 7.64 23.15 20.38
N LEU A 399 8.18 21.93 20.20
CA LEU A 399 8.52 21.03 21.31
C LEU A 399 9.61 21.63 22.20
N CYS A 400 10.68 22.20 21.62
CA CYS A 400 11.75 22.86 22.38
C CYS A 400 11.21 24.08 23.16
N GLU A 401 10.40 24.93 22.54
CA GLU A 401 9.74 26.05 23.20
C GLU A 401 8.94 25.60 24.42
N ALA A 402 8.06 24.60 24.24
CA ALA A 402 7.22 24.07 25.32
C ALA A 402 8.05 23.44 26.45
N ILE A 403 9.13 22.70 26.13
CA ILE A 403 10.01 22.11 27.15
C ILE A 403 10.70 23.20 27.96
N ILE A 404 11.22 24.26 27.33
CA ILE A 404 11.87 25.40 28.00
C ILE A 404 10.89 26.13 28.90
N GLN A 405 9.66 26.34 28.43
CA GLN A 405 8.61 27.05 29.18
C GLN A 405 7.93 26.18 30.24
N GLY A 406 8.22 24.86 30.25
CA GLY A 406 7.61 23.90 31.16
C GLY A 406 6.15 23.59 30.83
N GLU A 407 5.73 23.79 29.58
CA GLU A 407 4.40 23.50 29.10
C GLU A 407 4.23 21.98 28.84
N GLU A 408 3.04 21.48 29.14
CA GLU A 408 2.72 20.05 28.95
C GLU A 408 2.20 19.73 27.53
N SER A 409 1.90 20.74 26.72
CA SER A 409 1.26 20.58 25.40
C SER A 409 1.78 21.60 24.39
N ILE A 410 1.89 21.16 23.13
CA ILE A 410 2.03 22.05 21.98
C ILE A 410 0.73 22.05 21.17
N TYR A 411 0.38 23.18 20.61
CA TYR A 411 -0.80 23.36 19.78
C TYR A 411 -0.38 23.71 18.36
N LEU A 412 -0.85 22.90 17.42
CA LEU A 412 -0.65 23.07 15.98
C LEU A 412 -1.99 23.33 15.32
N THR A 413 -2.02 24.18 14.33
CA THR A 413 -3.21 24.53 13.56
C THR A 413 -2.90 24.53 12.07
N ARG A 414 -3.92 24.60 11.24
CA ARG A 414 -3.81 24.75 9.79
C ARG A 414 -2.84 25.88 9.38
N ASN A 415 -2.80 26.99 10.15
CA ASN A 415 -1.92 28.11 9.86
C ASN A 415 -0.42 27.75 9.90
N ASN A 416 -0.04 26.69 10.59
CA ASN A 416 1.34 26.20 10.61
C ASN A 416 1.75 25.54 9.29
N PHE A 417 0.80 25.08 8.47
CA PHE A 417 1.05 24.24 7.27
C PHE A 417 0.55 24.87 5.97
N GLN A 418 -0.56 25.61 5.96
CA GLN A 418 -1.24 26.08 4.75
C GLN A 418 -0.38 26.96 3.83
N ASN A 419 0.62 27.66 4.35
CA ASN A 419 1.53 28.50 3.57
C ASN A 419 2.75 27.74 3.04
N LEU A 420 2.96 26.51 3.49
CA LEU A 420 4.12 25.69 3.11
C LEU A 420 3.79 24.69 2.02
N PHE A 421 2.55 24.21 2.00
CA PHE A 421 2.12 23.14 1.11
C PHE A 421 0.76 23.48 0.50
N LYS A 422 0.60 23.12 -0.78
CA LYS A 422 -0.71 23.21 -1.43
C LYS A 422 -1.54 21.99 -1.04
N LYS A 423 -2.84 22.20 -0.88
CA LYS A 423 -3.81 21.13 -0.72
C LYS A 423 -3.78 20.23 -1.96
N GLU A 424 -3.67 18.93 -1.74
CA GLU A 424 -3.68 17.93 -2.82
C GLU A 424 -5.08 17.37 -3.00
N ASP A 425 -5.41 16.90 -4.22
CA ASP A 425 -6.68 16.24 -4.51
C ASP A 425 -6.69 14.81 -3.95
N TYR A 426 -7.83 14.38 -3.42
CA TYR A 426 -8.02 13.10 -2.75
C TYR A 426 -9.16 12.31 -3.35
N ILE A 427 -9.05 10.97 -3.31
CA ILE A 427 -10.10 10.04 -3.73
C ILE A 427 -10.36 9.03 -2.63
N GLY A 428 -11.61 8.55 -2.54
CA GLY A 428 -11.98 7.45 -1.66
C GLY A 428 -12.38 7.91 -0.27
N GLY A 429 -12.19 7.03 0.71
CA GLY A 429 -12.53 7.29 2.10
C GLY A 429 -11.67 6.45 3.03
N PHE A 430 -11.79 6.68 4.33
CA PHE A 430 -10.97 6.05 5.36
C PHE A 430 -11.72 5.97 6.68
N ASP A 431 -11.23 5.13 7.61
CA ASP A 431 -11.69 5.11 8.98
C ASP A 431 -10.70 5.85 9.89
N LEU A 432 -11.19 6.64 10.82
CA LEU A 432 -10.42 7.35 11.85
C LEU A 432 -10.88 6.90 13.24
N ASN A 433 -9.94 6.63 14.13
CA ASN A 433 -10.21 6.08 15.46
C ASN A 433 -9.86 7.08 16.56
N CYS A 434 -10.86 7.45 17.40
CA CYS A 434 -10.72 8.43 18.47
C CYS A 434 -11.41 8.00 19.77
N HIS A 435 -10.83 8.40 20.91
CA HIS A 435 -11.50 8.44 22.20
C HIS A 435 -12.22 9.76 22.39
N ILE A 436 -13.39 9.75 22.99
CA ILE A 436 -14.22 10.93 23.24
C ILE A 436 -14.46 11.10 24.74
N PHE A 437 -14.14 12.27 25.26
CA PHE A 437 -14.42 12.67 26.63
C PHE A 437 -15.26 13.94 26.64
N LYS A 438 -16.24 14.00 27.56
CA LYS A 438 -17.09 15.18 27.73
C LYS A 438 -16.54 16.06 28.84
N ASP A 439 -16.24 17.33 28.54
CA ASP A 439 -15.81 18.32 29.51
C ASP A 439 -16.80 19.49 29.55
N LYS A 440 -17.75 19.42 30.52
CA LYS A 440 -18.89 20.37 30.63
C LYS A 440 -19.71 20.38 29.33
N ASP A 441 -19.68 21.47 28.57
CA ASP A 441 -20.37 21.64 27.29
C ASP A 441 -19.47 21.42 26.07
N ASN A 442 -18.20 21.04 26.28
CA ASN A 442 -17.23 20.77 25.23
C ASN A 442 -16.82 19.29 25.19
N TYR A 443 -16.16 18.90 24.08
CA TYR A 443 -15.64 17.54 23.89
C TYR A 443 -14.14 17.59 23.58
N GLN A 444 -13.39 16.72 24.27
CA GLN A 444 -11.97 16.48 24.01
C GLN A 444 -11.84 15.17 23.23
N LEU A 445 -11.03 15.24 22.17
CA LEU A 445 -10.80 14.11 21.27
C LEU A 445 -9.34 13.69 21.34
N TYR A 446 -9.11 12.37 21.45
CA TYR A 446 -7.78 11.79 21.48
C TYR A 446 -7.69 10.71 20.41
N LEU A 447 -6.66 10.72 19.58
CA LEU A 447 -6.45 9.62 18.63
C LEU A 447 -6.25 8.30 19.35
N GLY A 448 -6.87 7.25 18.82
CA GLY A 448 -6.67 5.88 19.28
C GLY A 448 -5.23 5.41 19.05
N SER A 449 -4.81 4.37 19.77
CA SER A 449 -3.49 3.75 19.57
C SER A 449 -3.29 3.18 18.14
N ASN A 450 -4.37 2.72 17.51
CA ASN A 450 -4.45 2.50 16.07
C ASN A 450 -5.26 3.65 15.47
N VAL A 451 -4.61 4.53 14.73
CA VAL A 451 -5.22 5.78 14.26
C VAL A 451 -6.36 5.60 13.27
N GLY A 452 -6.43 4.48 12.54
CA GLY A 452 -7.48 4.23 11.58
C GLY A 452 -7.11 3.23 10.48
N ALA A 453 -7.84 3.27 9.37
CA ALA A 453 -7.67 2.40 8.21
C ALA A 453 -7.79 3.17 6.89
N ASN A 454 -7.07 2.72 5.86
CA ASN A 454 -7.01 3.41 4.56
C ASN A 454 -8.30 3.28 3.72
N ASN A 455 -9.19 2.34 4.04
CA ASN A 455 -10.48 2.21 3.36
C ASN A 455 -11.62 2.28 4.38
N VAL A 456 -12.74 2.83 3.94
CA VAL A 456 -13.98 2.88 4.73
C VAL A 456 -14.42 1.48 5.12
N GLY A 457 -14.71 1.29 6.41
CA GLY A 457 -15.25 0.05 6.95
C GLY A 457 -14.23 -1.05 7.23
N SER A 458 -12.95 -0.84 6.94
CA SER A 458 -11.90 -1.85 7.20
C SER A 458 -11.80 -2.23 8.68
N MET A 459 -12.05 -1.28 9.58
CA MET A 459 -12.06 -1.53 11.02
C MET A 459 -13.39 -2.14 11.53
N PHE A 460 -14.40 -2.19 10.70
CA PHE A 460 -15.79 -2.48 11.05
C PHE A 460 -16.27 -3.85 10.57
N GLN A 461 -15.97 -4.25 9.32
CA GLN A 461 -16.63 -5.37 8.65
C GLN A 461 -16.45 -6.73 9.34
N ARG A 462 -15.32 -6.96 9.98
CA ARG A 462 -15.10 -8.18 10.78
C ARG A 462 -16.21 -8.40 11.82
N PHE A 463 -16.81 -7.34 12.34
CA PHE A 463 -17.81 -7.35 13.41
C PHE A 463 -19.24 -7.23 12.90
N SER A 464 -19.48 -7.36 11.60
CA SER A 464 -20.79 -7.15 10.99
C SER A 464 -21.90 -8.02 11.58
N ASN A 465 -21.57 -9.22 12.09
CA ASN A 465 -22.55 -10.09 12.78
C ASN A 465 -22.87 -9.65 14.21
N CYS A 466 -22.10 -8.72 14.79
CA CYS A 466 -22.37 -8.14 16.11
C CYS A 466 -23.40 -7.00 16.05
N PHE A 467 -23.97 -6.69 14.88
CA PHE A 467 -24.92 -5.58 14.70
C PHE A 467 -26.26 -6.08 14.17
N SER A 468 -27.34 -5.36 14.51
CA SER A 468 -28.64 -5.64 13.91
C SER A 468 -28.60 -5.41 12.39
N LYS A 469 -29.36 -6.19 11.63
CA LYS A 469 -29.43 -6.09 10.18
C LYS A 469 -29.78 -4.68 9.71
N GLN A 470 -30.72 -4.03 10.37
CA GLN A 470 -31.18 -2.67 10.05
C GLN A 470 -30.04 -1.62 10.21
N LEU A 471 -29.26 -1.68 11.30
CA LEU A 471 -28.16 -0.77 11.53
C LEU A 471 -27.00 -1.03 10.56
N LEU A 472 -26.75 -2.29 10.24
CA LEU A 472 -25.73 -2.67 9.27
C LEU A 472 -26.07 -2.18 7.86
N GLU A 473 -27.33 -2.28 7.44
CA GLU A 473 -27.81 -1.75 6.16
C GLU A 473 -27.58 -0.23 6.08
N LYS A 474 -27.95 0.51 7.12
CA LYS A 474 -27.71 1.96 7.20
C LYS A 474 -26.22 2.32 7.15
N TYR A 475 -25.37 1.56 7.84
CA TYR A 475 -23.93 1.80 7.76
C TYR A 475 -23.40 1.54 6.34
N ASN A 476 -23.87 0.49 5.68
CA ASN A 476 -23.40 0.10 4.36
C ASN A 476 -23.78 1.10 3.24
N GLU A 477 -24.72 2.02 3.47
CA GLU A 477 -25.06 3.10 2.54
C GLU A 477 -23.82 3.96 2.21
N ILE A 478 -22.82 4.05 3.11
CA ILE A 478 -21.58 4.80 2.85
C ILE A 478 -20.84 4.30 1.60
N TYR A 479 -20.92 3.01 1.30
CA TYR A 479 -20.28 2.45 0.11
C TYR A 479 -20.90 2.94 -1.21
N GLN A 480 -22.11 3.46 -1.18
CA GLN A 480 -22.72 4.11 -2.35
C GLN A 480 -22.16 5.53 -2.54
N LEU A 481 -21.82 6.20 -1.43
CA LEU A 481 -21.25 7.56 -1.44
C LEU A 481 -19.81 7.59 -1.93
N THR A 482 -19.07 6.47 -1.86
CA THR A 482 -17.68 6.38 -2.32
C THR A 482 -17.53 5.89 -3.76
N LYS A 483 -18.61 5.53 -4.45
CA LYS A 483 -18.59 5.03 -5.83
C LYS A 483 -18.34 6.12 -6.85
N SER A 484 -17.69 5.73 -7.95
CA SER A 484 -17.54 6.53 -9.17
C SER A 484 -17.76 5.66 -10.40
N ASP A 485 -18.26 6.25 -11.48
CA ASP A 485 -18.42 5.57 -12.77
C ASP A 485 -17.11 5.50 -13.57
N ASN A 486 -16.09 6.28 -13.18
CA ASN A 486 -14.82 6.38 -13.88
C ASN A 486 -13.89 5.18 -13.69
N TYR A 487 -14.12 4.39 -12.65
CA TYR A 487 -13.35 3.19 -12.34
C TYR A 487 -14.24 2.04 -11.84
N LEU A 488 -13.71 0.84 -11.83
CA LEU A 488 -14.37 -0.33 -11.27
C LEU A 488 -13.79 -0.63 -9.88
N GLU A 489 -14.62 -0.52 -8.84
CA GLU A 489 -14.21 -0.95 -7.49
C GLU A 489 -14.19 -2.47 -7.41
N VAL A 490 -13.06 -3.00 -6.93
CA VAL A 490 -12.78 -4.43 -6.81
C VAL A 490 -12.32 -4.73 -5.39
N GLU A 491 -13.09 -5.51 -4.68
CA GLU A 491 -12.71 -5.96 -3.35
C GLU A 491 -11.60 -7.01 -3.44
N LEU A 492 -10.49 -6.77 -2.74
CA LEU A 492 -9.33 -7.63 -2.75
C LEU A 492 -9.33 -8.53 -1.52
N LYS A 493 -9.38 -9.84 -1.74
CA LYS A 493 -9.37 -10.87 -0.70
C LYS A 493 -8.25 -11.86 -0.89
N GLU A 494 -7.66 -12.30 0.19
CA GLU A 494 -6.62 -13.31 0.21
C GLU A 494 -6.94 -14.40 1.23
N HIS A 495 -6.88 -15.66 0.80
CA HIS A 495 -6.82 -16.79 1.71
C HIS A 495 -5.36 -16.96 2.12
N GLY A 496 -4.95 -16.42 3.27
CA GLY A 496 -3.57 -16.29 3.67
C GLY A 496 -2.72 -17.56 3.58
N SER A 497 -1.42 -17.36 3.39
CA SER A 497 -0.41 -18.40 3.57
C SER A 497 -0.14 -18.70 5.04
N SER A 498 -0.46 -17.77 5.94
CA SER A 498 -0.36 -17.88 7.38
C SER A 498 -1.65 -18.36 8.02
N LYS A 499 -1.51 -19.18 9.07
CA LYS A 499 -2.62 -19.93 9.68
C LYS A 499 -3.74 -19.10 10.29
N ARG A 500 -3.63 -17.82 10.56
CA ARG A 500 -4.70 -17.04 11.23
C ARG A 500 -5.21 -15.85 10.41
N ILE A 501 -4.69 -15.68 9.19
CA ILE A 501 -5.08 -14.55 8.34
C ILE A 501 -6.58 -14.56 8.06
N ARG A 502 -7.19 -15.72 7.81
CA ARG A 502 -8.63 -15.84 7.58
C ARG A 502 -9.51 -15.35 8.71
N ASN A 503 -9.07 -15.42 9.95
CA ASN A 503 -9.80 -14.87 11.09
C ASN A 503 -9.95 -13.33 11.01
N ILE A 504 -9.06 -12.67 10.24
CA ILE A 504 -9.06 -11.22 10.05
C ILE A 504 -9.80 -10.82 8.77
N VAL A 505 -9.63 -11.62 7.69
CA VAL A 505 -10.14 -11.26 6.36
C VAL A 505 -11.53 -11.81 6.04
N ASN A 506 -12.08 -12.68 6.88
CA ASN A 506 -13.37 -13.31 6.66
C ASN A 506 -14.51 -12.37 7.05
N ASP A 507 -15.10 -11.68 6.07
CA ASP A 507 -16.16 -10.69 6.24
C ASP A 507 -17.15 -10.74 5.05
N ARG A 508 -18.17 -9.87 5.06
CA ARG A 508 -19.19 -9.80 4.01
C ARG A 508 -18.62 -9.12 2.76
N GLN A 509 -19.13 -9.53 1.60
CA GLN A 509 -18.84 -8.83 0.34
C GLN A 509 -19.52 -7.47 0.31
N ILE A 510 -18.76 -6.43 -0.03
CA ILE A 510 -19.22 -5.05 -0.11
C ILE A 510 -19.24 -4.58 -1.55
N CYS A 511 -18.17 -4.82 -2.31
CA CYS A 511 -18.09 -4.46 -3.71
C CYS A 511 -18.74 -5.53 -4.58
N LYS A 512 -19.37 -5.09 -5.69
CA LYS A 512 -19.95 -6.01 -6.66
C LYS A 512 -18.91 -6.93 -7.28
N HIS A 513 -17.72 -6.37 -7.61
CA HIS A 513 -16.61 -7.12 -8.17
C HIS A 513 -15.56 -7.41 -7.11
N PHE A 514 -14.88 -8.52 -7.23
CA PHE A 514 -13.85 -8.94 -6.30
C PHE A 514 -12.72 -9.71 -7.00
N LEU A 515 -11.54 -9.70 -6.40
CA LEU A 515 -10.40 -10.53 -6.77
C LEU A 515 -10.00 -11.35 -5.55
N THR A 516 -10.01 -12.68 -5.70
CA THR A 516 -9.61 -13.59 -4.63
C THR A 516 -8.29 -14.26 -4.96
N LEU A 517 -7.34 -14.23 -4.02
CA LEU A 517 -6.08 -14.95 -4.10
C LEU A 517 -6.14 -16.17 -3.17
N GLY A 518 -5.81 -17.35 -3.70
CA GLY A 518 -5.76 -18.59 -2.93
C GLY A 518 -7.12 -19.22 -2.63
N ASN A 519 -8.18 -18.83 -3.31
CA ASN A 519 -9.50 -19.44 -3.17
C ASN A 519 -10.30 -19.39 -4.48
N CYS A 520 -11.44 -20.09 -4.50
CA CYS A 520 -12.35 -20.15 -5.63
C CYS A 520 -13.75 -19.69 -5.18
N GLN A 521 -14.41 -18.87 -5.99
CA GLN A 521 -15.80 -18.45 -5.79
C GLN A 521 -16.73 -19.11 -6.80
N ASN A 522 -18.01 -19.17 -6.49
CA ASN A 522 -19.01 -19.80 -7.35
C ASN A 522 -19.52 -18.91 -8.50
N SER A 523 -19.19 -17.60 -8.52
CA SER A 523 -19.68 -16.67 -9.55
C SER A 523 -18.53 -16.16 -10.44
N ASP A 524 -18.47 -16.66 -11.67
CA ASP A 524 -17.40 -16.33 -12.62
C ASP A 524 -17.49 -14.91 -13.21
N ASP A 525 -18.69 -14.33 -13.26
CA ASP A 525 -18.89 -13.03 -13.92
C ASP A 525 -18.45 -11.83 -13.07
N LEU A 526 -18.48 -11.96 -11.75
CA LEU A 526 -18.13 -10.91 -10.80
C LEU A 526 -16.69 -10.99 -10.31
N GLU A 527 -16.05 -12.15 -10.46
CA GLU A 527 -14.67 -12.39 -10.06
C GLU A 527 -13.69 -11.88 -11.12
N ILE A 528 -12.77 -11.04 -10.68
CA ILE A 528 -11.68 -10.52 -11.50
C ILE A 528 -10.55 -11.56 -11.55
N ASN A 529 -10.03 -11.83 -12.74
CA ASN A 529 -8.94 -12.80 -12.95
C ASN A 529 -7.64 -12.05 -13.25
N ILE A 530 -6.55 -12.37 -12.53
CA ILE A 530 -5.24 -11.74 -12.68
C ILE A 530 -4.67 -11.84 -14.10
N ASN A 531 -5.03 -12.87 -14.86
CA ASN A 531 -4.58 -13.07 -16.24
C ASN A 531 -5.15 -12.02 -17.23
N TYR A 532 -6.19 -11.31 -16.84
CA TYR A 532 -6.78 -10.21 -17.64
C TYR A 532 -6.47 -8.83 -17.09
N LEU A 533 -5.53 -8.75 -16.13
CA LEU A 533 -5.09 -7.48 -15.57
C LEU A 533 -3.84 -6.98 -16.29
N TYR A 534 -3.81 -5.66 -16.46
CA TYR A 534 -2.71 -4.95 -17.09
C TYR A 534 -2.32 -3.76 -16.21
N ILE A 535 -1.04 -3.50 -16.10
CA ILE A 535 -0.47 -2.39 -15.35
C ILE A 535 0.12 -1.35 -16.29
N LEU A 536 -0.05 -0.07 -15.98
CA LEU A 536 0.47 1.05 -16.74
C LEU A 536 1.11 2.06 -15.79
N LEU A 537 2.27 2.60 -16.16
CA LEU A 537 2.90 3.73 -15.51
C LEU A 537 2.64 5.00 -16.33
N THR A 538 2.03 6.02 -15.71
CA THR A 538 1.79 7.32 -16.35
C THR A 538 3.03 8.20 -16.32
N TYR A 539 3.11 9.23 -17.18
CA TYR A 539 4.17 10.24 -17.11
C TYR A 539 4.20 11.01 -15.79
N SER A 540 3.04 11.15 -15.12
CA SER A 540 2.99 11.75 -13.78
C SER A 540 3.41 10.80 -12.66
N GLY A 541 4.03 9.64 -12.98
CA GLY A 541 4.53 8.67 -12.02
C GLY A 541 3.44 7.88 -11.28
N LYS A 542 2.20 7.86 -11.78
CA LYS A 542 1.11 7.06 -11.20
C LYS A 542 0.99 5.70 -11.88
N LEU A 543 0.83 4.64 -11.08
CA LEU A 543 0.55 3.30 -11.57
C LEU A 543 -0.95 3.06 -11.62
N LEU A 544 -1.44 2.50 -12.72
CA LEU A 544 -2.85 2.17 -12.93
C LEU A 544 -2.98 0.70 -13.29
N ILE A 545 -4.02 0.04 -12.78
CA ILE A 545 -4.39 -1.34 -13.16
C ILE A 545 -5.68 -1.30 -13.98
N LYS A 546 -5.69 -1.98 -15.11
CA LYS A 546 -6.86 -2.11 -15.99
C LYS A 546 -7.28 -3.56 -16.16
N SER A 547 -8.59 -3.81 -16.13
CA SER A 547 -9.15 -5.09 -16.54
C SER A 547 -9.47 -5.07 -18.04
N LYS A 548 -8.84 -5.97 -18.80
CA LYS A 548 -9.14 -6.12 -20.24
C LYS A 548 -10.57 -6.61 -20.46
N LYS A 549 -11.08 -7.53 -19.59
CA LYS A 549 -12.44 -8.07 -19.69
C LYS A 549 -13.50 -6.97 -19.54
N HIS A 550 -13.33 -6.05 -18.61
CA HIS A 550 -14.30 -4.99 -18.32
C HIS A 550 -13.99 -3.67 -19.03
N ASN A 551 -12.82 -3.56 -19.64
CA ASN A 551 -12.30 -2.34 -20.29
C ASN A 551 -12.32 -1.11 -19.36
N LYS A 552 -12.13 -1.29 -18.06
CA LYS A 552 -12.10 -0.24 -17.02
C LYS A 552 -10.85 -0.33 -16.14
N ILE A 553 -10.38 0.82 -15.68
CA ILE A 553 -9.35 0.91 -14.66
C ILE A 553 -9.95 0.44 -13.33
N LEU A 554 -9.15 -0.24 -12.53
CA LEU A 554 -9.56 -0.83 -11.27
C LEU A 554 -9.05 0.00 -10.09
N LYS A 555 -9.91 0.13 -9.08
CA LYS A 555 -9.58 0.59 -7.75
C LYS A 555 -9.78 -0.58 -6.77
N PHE A 556 -8.70 -1.00 -6.11
CA PHE A 556 -8.79 -2.10 -5.16
C PHE A 556 -9.18 -1.61 -3.77
N VAL A 557 -10.15 -2.28 -3.18
CA VAL A 557 -10.66 -2.00 -1.84
C VAL A 557 -10.33 -3.16 -0.91
N VAL A 558 -9.73 -2.87 0.25
CA VAL A 558 -9.42 -3.87 1.29
C VAL A 558 -10.21 -3.53 2.54
N ASN A 559 -11.28 -4.29 2.81
CA ASN A 559 -12.21 -4.05 3.91
C ASN A 559 -11.87 -4.83 5.19
N ASN A 560 -10.58 -4.98 5.48
CA ASN A 560 -10.12 -5.66 6.68
C ASN A 560 -8.82 -5.02 7.20
N MET A 561 -8.44 -5.41 8.40
CA MET A 561 -7.26 -4.89 9.10
C MET A 561 -6.01 -5.78 8.92
N LEU A 562 -5.94 -6.58 7.85
CA LEU A 562 -4.72 -7.33 7.55
C LEU A 562 -3.58 -6.35 7.27
N ASN A 563 -2.47 -6.53 8.01
CA ASN A 563 -1.25 -5.79 7.72
C ASN A 563 -0.75 -6.15 6.31
N SER A 564 -0.47 -5.15 5.48
CA SER A 564 0.04 -5.34 4.11
C SER A 564 1.34 -6.16 4.08
N GLU A 565 2.15 -6.07 5.12
CA GLU A 565 3.41 -6.83 5.23
C GLU A 565 3.18 -8.34 5.47
N SER A 566 2.00 -8.71 5.96
CA SER A 566 1.65 -10.11 6.26
C SER A 566 0.95 -10.83 5.08
N GLY A 567 0.60 -10.13 4.02
CA GLY A 567 -0.02 -10.68 2.82
C GLY A 567 0.98 -11.14 1.76
N SER A 568 0.48 -11.70 0.66
CA SER A 568 1.31 -12.01 -0.51
C SER A 568 1.87 -10.73 -1.15
N LYS A 569 3.00 -10.85 -1.84
CA LYS A 569 3.59 -9.72 -2.58
C LYS A 569 2.64 -9.18 -3.67
N ILE A 570 1.78 -10.03 -4.23
CA ILE A 570 0.76 -9.62 -5.21
C ILE A 570 -0.28 -8.72 -4.53
N LEU A 571 -0.82 -9.14 -3.38
CA LEU A 571 -1.73 -8.32 -2.56
C LEU A 571 -1.08 -6.97 -2.22
N LYS A 572 0.17 -7.00 -1.77
CA LYS A 572 0.96 -5.83 -1.42
C LYS A 572 1.08 -4.86 -2.61
N LEU A 573 1.44 -5.35 -3.81
CA LEU A 573 1.53 -4.55 -5.02
C LEU A 573 0.21 -3.86 -5.36
N LEU A 574 -0.87 -4.61 -5.47
CA LEU A 574 -2.19 -4.09 -5.85
C LEU A 574 -2.70 -3.05 -4.83
N ARG A 575 -2.47 -3.31 -3.56
CA ARG A 575 -2.83 -2.40 -2.46
C ARG A 575 -2.01 -1.11 -2.48
N TYR A 576 -0.70 -1.19 -2.67
CA TYR A 576 0.17 -0.01 -2.75
C TYR A 576 -0.14 0.87 -3.94
N ILE A 577 -0.48 0.27 -5.10
CA ILE A 577 -0.93 1.04 -6.28
C ILE A 577 -2.17 1.87 -5.92
N THR A 578 -3.18 1.25 -5.30
CA THR A 578 -4.40 1.97 -4.90
C THR A 578 -4.11 3.04 -3.84
N MET A 579 -3.35 2.72 -2.78
CA MET A 579 -2.99 3.68 -1.74
C MET A 579 -2.21 4.89 -2.28
N ASN A 580 -1.40 4.68 -3.31
CA ASN A 580 -0.65 5.75 -3.97
C ASN A 580 -1.57 6.69 -4.77
N LEU A 581 -2.67 6.17 -5.31
CA LEU A 581 -3.69 6.95 -6.00
C LEU A 581 -4.61 7.69 -5.03
N GLU A 582 -5.00 7.05 -3.93
CA GLU A 582 -5.98 7.60 -2.97
C GLU A 582 -5.47 8.75 -2.12
N ASN A 583 -4.16 8.87 -1.93
CA ASN A 583 -3.54 9.96 -1.16
C ASN A 583 -4.20 10.23 0.21
N ASN A 584 -4.46 9.19 1.00
CA ASN A 584 -5.25 9.23 2.21
C ASN A 584 -4.66 10.16 3.30
N PRO A 585 -5.46 11.08 3.93
CA PRO A 585 -5.00 11.99 4.96
C PRO A 585 -4.38 11.32 6.19
N ILE A 586 -4.85 10.14 6.61
CA ILE A 586 -4.33 9.41 7.77
C ILE A 586 -2.83 9.10 7.64
N ALA A 587 -2.36 8.81 6.43
CA ALA A 587 -0.95 8.51 6.19
C ALA A 587 0.00 9.66 6.62
N ARG A 588 -0.54 10.88 6.77
CA ARG A 588 0.22 12.05 7.21
C ARG A 588 0.45 12.12 8.70
N LEU A 589 -0.32 11.38 9.49
CA LEU A 589 -0.14 11.30 10.94
C LEU A 589 1.21 10.68 11.35
N ILE A 590 1.88 9.99 10.42
CA ILE A 590 3.21 9.43 10.66
C ILE A 590 4.25 10.51 11.02
N TYR A 591 4.09 11.75 10.55
CA TYR A 591 4.99 12.85 10.90
C TYR A 591 4.97 13.20 12.38
N PHE A 592 3.88 12.92 13.07
CA PHE A 592 3.70 13.18 14.47
C PHE A 592 4.09 11.99 15.35
N SER A 593 4.30 10.82 14.75
CA SER A 593 4.74 9.60 15.45
C SER A 593 6.25 9.46 15.54
N TYR A 594 7.02 10.44 15.05
CA TYR A 594 8.47 10.39 15.18
C TYR A 594 8.86 10.21 16.65
N ASP A 595 9.62 9.14 16.90
CA ASP A 595 10.35 9.00 18.14
C ASP A 595 11.46 10.06 18.14
N PHE A 596 11.10 11.26 18.65
CA PHE A 596 12.14 12.15 19.08
C PHE A 596 12.87 11.43 20.20
N ASP A 597 14.20 11.31 20.11
CA ASP A 597 15.05 10.68 21.16
C ASP A 597 15.10 11.53 22.42
N TYR A 598 14.03 12.26 22.71
CA TYR A 598 13.89 13.05 23.93
C TYR A 598 13.40 12.15 25.08
N LYS A 599 13.97 12.33 26.26
CA LYS A 599 13.50 11.65 27.48
C LYS A 599 12.05 12.00 27.82
N TYR A 600 11.63 13.20 27.48
CA TYR A 600 10.27 13.71 27.66
C TYR A 600 9.79 14.40 26.37
N VAL A 601 8.58 14.09 25.97
CA VAL A 601 7.91 14.72 24.81
C VAL A 601 6.55 15.26 25.28
N PRO A 602 6.31 16.57 25.18
CA PRO A 602 5.00 17.19 25.45
C PRO A 602 3.88 16.61 24.59
N ARG A 603 2.64 16.77 25.04
CA ARG A 603 1.43 16.41 24.26
C ARG A 603 1.37 17.23 22.97
N ILE A 604 0.98 16.59 21.87
CA ILE A 604 0.77 17.27 20.59
C ILE A 604 -0.72 17.32 20.28
N VAL A 605 -1.23 18.53 20.11
CA VAL A 605 -2.64 18.79 19.74
C VAL A 605 -2.65 19.42 18.35
N LEU A 606 -3.41 18.84 17.43
CA LEU A 606 -3.65 19.40 16.10
C LEU A 606 -5.12 19.79 16.00
N GLU A 607 -5.40 21.07 15.79
CA GLU A 607 -6.73 21.66 15.96
C GLU A 607 -7.32 21.28 17.34
N ASP A 608 -8.44 20.56 17.39
CA ASP A 608 -9.10 20.12 18.62
C ASP A 608 -8.79 18.67 19.01
N VAL A 609 -7.85 17.99 18.29
CA VAL A 609 -7.57 16.57 18.48
C VAL A 609 -6.18 16.37 19.07
N VAL A 610 -6.10 15.68 20.19
CA VAL A 610 -4.82 15.21 20.75
C VAL A 610 -4.32 14.05 19.88
N ILE A 611 -3.24 14.31 19.12
CA ILE A 611 -2.67 13.32 18.19
C ILE A 611 -1.54 12.51 18.80
N GLN A 612 -0.89 13.04 19.84
CA GLN A 612 0.12 12.34 20.61
C GLN A 612 0.01 12.73 22.08
N LEU A 613 -0.05 11.74 22.97
CA LEU A 613 0.01 11.90 24.40
C LEU A 613 1.41 12.33 24.85
N ARG A 614 1.54 12.95 26.03
CA ARG A 614 2.85 13.14 26.69
C ARG A 614 3.56 11.79 26.78
N LYS A 615 4.86 11.79 26.53
CA LYS A 615 5.63 10.56 26.45
C LYS A 615 6.95 10.68 27.20
N TRP A 616 7.34 9.56 27.87
CA TRP A 616 8.62 9.41 28.54
C TRP A 616 9.33 8.16 27.96
N ASN A 617 10.56 8.36 27.51
CA ASN A 617 11.42 7.31 26.99
C ASN A 617 12.52 7.02 28.00
N LEU A 618 12.44 5.87 28.70
CA LEU A 618 13.40 5.46 29.71
C LEU A 618 14.27 4.32 29.20
N ASN A 619 15.56 4.37 29.45
CA ASN A 619 16.53 3.38 29.01
C ASN A 619 17.46 2.93 30.16
N LYS A 620 18.56 2.24 29.83
CA LYS A 620 19.55 1.74 30.81
C LYS A 620 20.27 2.85 31.58
N GLU A 621 20.28 4.07 31.12
CA GLU A 621 20.88 5.21 31.83
C GLU A 621 19.97 5.69 32.97
N ASP A 622 18.64 5.49 32.80
CA ASP A 622 17.63 5.95 33.76
C ASP A 622 17.26 4.90 34.79
N LEU A 623 17.36 3.61 34.45
CA LEU A 623 16.81 2.50 35.22
C LEU A 623 17.84 1.39 35.45
N VAL A 624 17.96 0.94 36.71
CA VAL A 624 18.87 -0.13 37.13
C VAL A 624 18.16 -1.49 37.09
N THR A 625 18.87 -2.54 36.67
CA THR A 625 18.30 -3.89 36.47
C THR A 625 18.76 -4.96 37.42
N ASP A 626 19.67 -4.66 38.37
CA ASP A 626 20.30 -5.65 39.24
C ASP A 626 19.27 -6.46 40.03
N ASN A 627 18.34 -5.79 40.67
CA ASN A 627 17.24 -6.40 41.41
C ASN A 627 16.00 -5.48 41.37
N PHE A 628 14.88 -6.01 41.87
CA PHE A 628 13.61 -5.26 41.86
C PHE A 628 13.66 -3.99 42.72
N GLU A 629 14.32 -3.99 43.89
CA GLU A 629 14.38 -2.81 44.73
C GLU A 629 15.26 -1.69 44.11
N SER A 630 16.39 -2.07 43.50
CA SER A 630 17.23 -1.11 42.76
C SER A 630 16.47 -0.51 41.58
N PHE A 631 15.70 -1.29 40.84
CA PHE A 631 14.83 -0.82 39.77
C PHE A 631 13.76 0.14 40.31
N LYS A 632 13.07 -0.22 41.38
CA LYS A 632 12.03 0.61 42.02
C LYS A 632 12.58 1.95 42.49
N ASN A 633 13.79 1.96 43.07
CA ASN A 633 14.43 3.19 43.49
C ASN A 633 14.86 4.08 42.32
N SER A 634 15.47 3.50 41.27
CA SER A 634 15.82 4.26 40.04
C SER A 634 14.57 4.79 39.32
N LEU A 635 13.47 4.02 39.28
CA LEU A 635 12.20 4.47 38.74
C LEU A 635 11.64 5.67 39.53
N ARG A 636 11.72 5.67 40.88
CA ARG A 636 11.30 6.81 41.71
C ARG A 636 12.13 8.06 41.42
N VAL A 637 13.42 7.93 41.19
CA VAL A 637 14.29 9.03 40.82
C VAL A 637 13.87 9.55 39.43
N ALA A 638 13.69 8.67 38.46
CA ALA A 638 13.24 9.06 37.11
C ALA A 638 11.87 9.74 37.13
N MET A 639 10.92 9.22 37.94
CA MET A 639 9.60 9.86 38.10
C MET A 639 9.71 11.29 38.58
N LYS A 640 10.58 11.56 39.56
CA LYS A 640 10.79 12.91 40.09
C LYS A 640 11.51 13.82 39.07
N SER A 641 12.55 13.30 38.42
CA SER A 641 13.37 14.07 37.47
C SER A 641 12.61 14.46 36.19
N TYR A 642 11.82 13.54 35.65
CA TYR A 642 11.09 13.75 34.40
C TYR A 642 9.60 14.07 34.60
N LYS A 643 9.17 14.29 35.88
CA LYS A 643 7.77 14.58 36.22
C LYS A 643 6.79 13.52 35.66
N ILE A 644 7.14 12.23 35.79
CA ILE A 644 6.29 11.13 35.35
C ILE A 644 5.10 11.00 36.31
N ASP A 645 3.90 10.92 35.74
CA ASP A 645 2.67 10.76 36.50
C ASP A 645 2.64 9.40 37.25
N SER A 646 1.90 9.34 38.34
CA SER A 646 1.71 8.09 39.09
C SER A 646 0.89 7.04 38.30
N GLN A 647 0.05 7.46 37.40
CA GLN A 647 -0.66 6.59 36.46
C GLN A 647 -0.13 6.83 35.05
N VAL A 648 0.27 5.76 34.36
CA VAL A 648 0.84 5.80 33.02
C VAL A 648 0.35 4.61 32.22
N TYR A 649 0.34 4.78 30.89
CA TYR A 649 0.32 3.62 30.01
C TYR A 649 1.75 3.15 29.72
N LEU A 650 1.97 1.85 29.88
CA LEU A 650 3.08 1.15 29.23
C LEU A 650 2.66 0.89 27.78
N SER A 651 3.30 1.55 26.83
CA SER A 651 2.94 1.51 25.42
C SER A 651 3.89 0.60 24.62
N PHE A 652 3.30 -0.30 23.79
CA PHE A 652 4.01 -1.25 22.93
C PHE A 652 3.26 -1.36 21.60
N PHE A 653 3.73 -0.70 20.54
CA PHE A 653 2.99 -0.51 19.29
C PHE A 653 1.57 0.05 19.57
N ASP A 654 0.52 -0.68 19.17
CA ASP A 654 -0.89 -0.37 19.41
C ASP A 654 -1.40 -0.80 20.80
N ASN A 655 -0.55 -1.50 21.57
CA ASN A 655 -0.92 -1.99 22.90
C ASN A 655 -0.60 -0.96 23.99
N ARG A 656 -1.60 -0.62 24.82
CA ARG A 656 -1.44 0.23 25.98
C ARG A 656 -1.92 -0.53 27.23
N LEU A 657 -1.07 -0.59 28.26
CA LEU A 657 -1.40 -1.21 29.53
C LEU A 657 -1.38 -0.13 30.63
N LEU A 658 -2.54 0.10 31.25
CA LEU A 658 -2.68 1.09 32.32
C LEU A 658 -2.06 0.60 33.64
N LEU A 659 -1.03 1.30 34.10
CA LEU A 659 -0.29 0.98 35.32
C LEU A 659 -0.37 2.12 36.34
N ASN A 660 -0.37 1.75 37.63
CA ASN A 660 -0.23 2.70 38.73
C ASN A 660 1.14 2.49 39.41
N LEU A 661 2.03 3.45 39.23
CA LEU A 661 3.42 3.39 39.73
C LEU A 661 3.54 3.54 41.26
N ALA A 662 2.43 3.75 41.96
CA ALA A 662 2.37 3.63 43.42
C ALA A 662 2.24 2.18 43.92
N ARG A 663 1.87 1.22 43.03
CA ARG A 663 1.62 -0.19 43.37
C ARG A 663 2.80 -1.08 42.94
N GLU A 664 3.30 -1.90 43.88
CA GLU A 664 4.42 -2.80 43.61
C GLU A 664 4.12 -3.83 42.50
N GLU A 665 2.86 -4.30 42.42
CA GLU A 665 2.44 -5.27 41.41
C GLU A 665 2.58 -4.68 39.99
N ASP A 666 2.21 -3.43 39.79
CA ASP A 666 2.30 -2.72 38.53
C ASP A 666 3.78 -2.40 38.20
N ILE A 667 4.58 -1.99 39.20
CA ILE A 667 6.03 -1.79 39.03
C ILE A 667 6.72 -3.11 38.63
N ASN A 668 6.28 -4.26 39.18
CA ASN A 668 6.84 -5.56 38.84
C ASN A 668 6.54 -5.95 37.37
N ILE A 669 5.41 -5.51 36.80
CA ILE A 669 5.12 -5.66 35.38
C ILE A 669 6.14 -4.85 34.56
N LEU A 670 6.39 -3.60 34.92
CA LEU A 670 7.40 -2.74 34.27
C LEU A 670 8.80 -3.35 34.36
N TYR A 671 9.21 -3.83 35.54
CA TYR A 671 10.50 -4.45 35.74
C TYR A 671 10.72 -5.67 34.84
N LYS A 672 9.71 -6.54 34.76
CA LYS A 672 9.75 -7.72 33.89
C LYS A 672 9.86 -7.34 32.41
N GLU A 673 9.22 -6.27 32.00
CA GLU A 673 9.28 -5.80 30.62
C GLU A 673 10.62 -5.11 30.34
N PHE A 674 11.08 -4.25 31.24
CA PHE A 674 12.39 -3.60 31.10
C PHE A 674 13.55 -4.60 31.01
N LYS A 675 13.49 -5.71 31.75
CA LYS A 675 14.50 -6.79 31.65
C LYS A 675 14.60 -7.43 30.26
N LYS A 676 13.53 -7.39 29.49
CA LYS A 676 13.52 -7.97 28.12
C LYS A 676 14.02 -6.97 27.08
N THR A 677 13.60 -5.71 27.20
CA THR A 677 13.76 -4.70 26.14
C THR A 677 14.84 -3.67 26.46
N PHE A 678 15.21 -3.50 27.73
CA PHE A 678 16.07 -2.44 28.26
C PHE A 678 15.63 -1.03 27.87
N SER A 679 14.36 -0.88 27.52
CA SER A 679 13.73 0.37 27.14
C SER A 679 12.25 0.33 27.55
N LEU A 680 11.73 1.45 28.04
CA LEU A 680 10.31 1.62 28.34
C LEU A 680 9.80 2.89 27.65
N LYS A 681 8.67 2.77 26.99
CA LYS A 681 7.89 3.90 26.50
C LYS A 681 6.65 4.04 27.38
N LEU A 682 6.64 5.09 28.18
CA LEU A 682 5.50 5.44 29.02
C LEU A 682 4.76 6.62 28.40
N THR A 683 3.42 6.60 28.46
CA THR A 683 2.61 7.72 28.03
C THR A 683 1.65 8.12 29.14
N GLU A 684 1.25 9.39 29.14
CA GLU A 684 0.24 9.89 30.09
C GLU A 684 -1.08 9.14 29.92
N VAL A 685 -1.86 9.18 30.98
CA VAL A 685 -3.25 8.71 30.96
C VAL A 685 -4.14 9.94 30.78
N GLU A 686 -5.13 9.82 29.92
CA GLU A 686 -6.16 10.86 29.75
C GLU A 686 -6.79 11.14 31.11
N LYS A 687 -6.68 12.38 31.61
CA LYS A 687 -7.16 12.78 32.95
C LYS A 687 -8.67 12.57 33.15
N GLU A 688 -9.37 12.47 32.04
CA GLU A 688 -10.83 12.37 31.98
C GLU A 688 -11.34 10.90 31.98
N LEU A 689 -10.46 9.93 32.15
CA LEU A 689 -10.77 8.49 32.01
C LEU A 689 -11.93 7.98 32.86
N TYR A 690 -12.14 8.58 34.02
CA TYR A 690 -13.07 8.02 35.00
C TYR A 690 -14.46 8.66 34.96
N GLU A 691 -14.54 9.98 34.88
CA GLU A 691 -15.78 10.73 35.12
C GLU A 691 -16.37 11.39 33.88
N LYS A 692 -15.57 11.54 32.82
CA LYS A 692 -15.94 12.27 31.61
C LYS A 692 -16.24 11.37 30.41
N ASN A 693 -16.28 10.04 30.60
CA ASN A 693 -16.66 9.10 29.55
C ASN A 693 -18.11 9.28 29.11
N ILE A 694 -18.34 9.10 27.80
CA ILE A 694 -19.67 9.22 27.19
C ILE A 694 -20.48 7.93 27.22
N VAL A 695 -19.84 6.78 27.49
CA VAL A 695 -20.50 5.46 27.51
C VAL A 695 -20.79 5.01 28.92
N LYS A 696 -22.02 4.55 29.15
CA LYS A 696 -22.54 4.05 30.44
C LYS A 696 -23.33 2.77 30.26
N ASP A 697 -23.47 1.99 31.36
CA ASP A 697 -24.49 0.94 31.48
C ASP A 697 -25.77 1.48 32.18
N PHE A 698 -26.75 0.61 32.42
CA PHE A 698 -27.98 0.95 33.16
C PHE A 698 -27.73 1.41 34.57
N SER A 699 -26.69 0.88 35.20
CA SER A 699 -26.32 1.23 36.57
C SER A 699 -25.53 2.53 36.65
N LYS A 700 -25.42 3.25 35.51
CA LYS A 700 -24.64 4.47 35.31
C LYS A 700 -23.13 4.30 35.53
N ASN A 701 -22.60 3.08 35.45
CA ASN A 701 -21.16 2.85 35.48
C ASN A 701 -20.53 3.26 34.14
N TYR A 702 -19.40 3.95 34.21
CA TYR A 702 -18.70 4.44 33.02
C TYR A 702 -17.80 3.36 32.37
N TYR A 703 -17.72 3.39 31.06
CA TYR A 703 -16.84 2.55 30.25
C TYR A 703 -15.92 3.43 29.42
N ILE A 704 -14.67 3.03 29.28
CA ILE A 704 -13.76 3.64 28.33
C ILE A 704 -14.30 3.42 26.91
N ASN A 705 -14.20 4.38 26.06
CA ASN A 705 -14.69 4.32 24.70
C ASN A 705 -13.57 4.48 23.68
N GLU A 706 -13.76 3.88 22.53
CA GLU A 706 -12.97 4.12 21.31
C GLU A 706 -13.97 4.13 20.15
N CYS A 707 -14.05 5.25 19.43
CA CYS A 707 -15.03 5.43 18.36
C CYS A 707 -14.32 5.43 17.00
N VAL A 708 -14.82 4.63 16.07
CA VAL A 708 -14.31 4.54 14.71
C VAL A 708 -15.27 5.27 13.77
N PHE A 709 -14.78 6.39 13.22
CA PHE A 709 -15.50 7.26 12.29
C PHE A 709 -15.08 7.00 10.86
N SER A 710 -16.04 6.86 9.97
CA SER A 710 -15.78 6.70 8.54
C SER A 710 -15.93 8.03 7.81
N PHE A 711 -14.94 8.34 6.98
CA PHE A 711 -14.91 9.55 6.16
C PHE A 711 -15.00 9.21 4.68
N TYR A 712 -15.72 10.02 3.93
CA TYR A 712 -15.84 9.90 2.47
C TYR A 712 -15.66 11.25 1.80
N ASN A 713 -15.25 11.23 0.53
CA ASN A 713 -15.10 12.43 -0.28
C ASN A 713 -16.28 12.55 -1.25
N ASP A 714 -16.97 13.69 -1.25
CA ASP A 714 -18.08 13.96 -2.19
C ASP A 714 -17.59 14.13 -3.64
N LYS A 715 -16.32 14.50 -3.82
CA LYS A 715 -15.70 14.74 -5.14
C LYS A 715 -14.93 13.50 -5.60
N ASN A 716 -15.65 12.41 -5.87
CA ASN A 716 -15.02 11.16 -6.31
C ASN A 716 -14.51 11.16 -7.75
N ASP A 717 -14.64 12.28 -8.49
CA ASP A 717 -14.23 12.38 -9.89
C ASP A 717 -12.82 12.95 -10.02
N ILE A 718 -11.84 12.07 -10.13
CA ILE A 718 -10.55 12.44 -10.70
C ILE A 718 -10.51 11.97 -12.14
N ASP A 719 -10.30 12.91 -13.04
CA ASP A 719 -10.21 12.73 -14.50
C ASP A 719 -9.07 11.78 -14.94
N ILE A 720 -8.17 11.41 -14.01
CA ILE A 720 -7.05 10.52 -14.32
C ILE A 720 -7.49 9.14 -14.82
N TYR A 721 -8.63 8.64 -14.35
CA TYR A 721 -9.11 7.31 -14.76
C TYR A 721 -9.69 7.31 -16.17
N SER A 722 -10.45 8.33 -16.55
CA SER A 722 -11.01 8.46 -17.88
C SER A 722 -9.92 8.67 -18.92
N LYS A 723 -8.91 9.47 -18.60
CA LYS A 723 -7.80 9.85 -19.49
C LYS A 723 -6.99 8.65 -19.99
N TYR A 724 -6.75 7.65 -19.17
CA TYR A 724 -5.88 6.51 -19.52
C TYR A 724 -6.64 5.25 -19.95
N ASN A 725 -7.96 5.24 -19.95
CA ASN A 725 -8.74 4.06 -20.37
C ASN A 725 -8.41 3.57 -21.78
N ASN A 726 -8.05 4.45 -22.68
CA ASN A 726 -7.77 4.14 -24.10
C ASN A 726 -6.26 4.07 -24.44
N SER A 727 -5.38 3.98 -23.44
CA SER A 727 -3.95 3.79 -23.67
C SER A 727 -3.67 2.45 -24.37
N SER A 728 -2.59 2.40 -25.17
CA SER A 728 -2.20 1.22 -25.93
C SER A 728 -1.72 0.07 -25.04
N TYR A 729 -1.84 -1.15 -25.55
CA TYR A 729 -1.26 -2.33 -24.89
C TYR A 729 0.19 -2.52 -25.32
N TYR A 730 1.02 -2.96 -24.37
CA TYR A 730 2.43 -3.25 -24.60
C TYR A 730 2.58 -4.40 -25.61
N ILE A 731 3.41 -4.16 -26.63
CA ILE A 731 3.76 -5.15 -27.64
C ILE A 731 5.19 -5.65 -27.29
N LYS A 732 5.28 -6.91 -26.91
CA LYS A 732 6.57 -7.55 -26.60
C LYS A 732 7.37 -7.70 -27.89
N SER A 733 8.46 -6.96 -28.05
CA SER A 733 9.40 -7.17 -29.15
C SER A 733 10.58 -8.00 -28.59
N ILE A 734 10.63 -9.27 -28.95
CA ILE A 734 11.78 -10.12 -28.65
C ILE A 734 12.77 -9.93 -29.78
N LYS A 735 13.94 -9.34 -29.48
CA LYS A 735 15.02 -9.20 -30.47
C LYS A 735 16.24 -9.97 -30.02
N GLN A 736 16.87 -10.61 -31.00
CA GLN A 736 18.14 -11.31 -30.78
C GLN A 736 19.29 -10.32 -30.82
N PHE A 737 20.38 -10.64 -30.13
CA PHE A 737 21.65 -9.91 -30.22
C PHE A 737 22.09 -9.74 -31.69
N LEU A 738 22.48 -8.53 -32.08
CA LEU A 738 22.83 -8.11 -33.46
C LEU A 738 21.68 -8.21 -34.50
N GLU A 739 20.44 -8.41 -34.09
CA GLU A 739 19.31 -8.39 -35.04
C GLU A 739 19.25 -7.06 -35.78
N ASP A 740 18.94 -7.10 -37.07
CA ASP A 740 18.93 -5.94 -37.97
C ASP A 740 20.24 -5.15 -38.02
N GLY A 741 21.40 -5.69 -37.59
CA GLY A 741 22.69 -4.99 -37.59
C GLY A 741 22.84 -3.94 -36.48
N TRP A 742 22.09 -3.99 -35.43
CA TRP A 742 22.29 -3.14 -34.26
C TRP A 742 23.33 -3.72 -33.30
N ILE A 743 24.35 -2.92 -32.92
CA ILE A 743 25.22 -3.17 -31.78
C ILE A 743 24.85 -2.17 -30.70
N TYR A 744 24.54 -2.69 -29.48
CA TYR A 744 24.27 -1.88 -28.33
C TYR A 744 25.20 -2.24 -27.19
N PHE A 745 25.84 -1.22 -26.60
CA PHE A 745 26.71 -1.38 -25.44
C PHE A 745 26.59 -0.21 -24.48
N LYS A 746 27.03 -0.45 -23.24
CA LYS A 746 27.03 0.48 -22.11
C LYS A 746 28.49 0.75 -21.71
N LEU A 747 28.89 2.02 -21.55
CA LEU A 747 30.21 2.46 -21.11
C LEU A 747 30.12 2.99 -19.68
N TYR A 748 30.78 2.32 -18.74
CA TYR A 748 30.78 2.68 -17.31
C TYR A 748 32.09 3.33 -16.89
N GLY A 749 32.08 4.07 -15.74
CA GLY A 749 33.22 4.72 -15.17
C GLY A 749 33.73 5.89 -15.97
N ILE A 750 32.83 6.51 -16.72
CA ILE A 750 33.13 7.67 -17.59
C ILE A 750 33.18 8.98 -16.79
N ASP A 751 32.51 9.04 -15.61
CA ASP A 751 32.40 10.19 -14.72
C ASP A 751 32.13 11.51 -15.48
N GLU A 752 33.03 12.48 -15.37
CA GLU A 752 32.93 13.78 -16.03
C GLU A 752 33.42 13.83 -17.49
N ARG A 753 33.87 12.70 -18.07
CA ARG A 753 34.47 12.61 -19.40
C ARG A 753 33.51 12.24 -20.52
N ASP A 754 32.26 12.11 -20.19
CA ASP A 754 31.19 11.74 -21.11
C ASP A 754 31.14 12.67 -22.34
N ASN A 755 31.31 13.99 -22.14
CA ASN A 755 31.32 14.95 -23.24
C ASN A 755 32.52 14.75 -24.19
N ASP A 756 33.70 14.46 -23.65
CA ASP A 756 34.90 14.23 -24.45
C ASP A 756 34.76 12.95 -25.29
N ILE A 757 34.27 11.86 -24.66
CA ILE A 757 34.00 10.60 -25.36
C ILE A 757 32.99 10.80 -26.48
N LEU A 758 31.93 11.56 -26.25
CA LEU A 758 30.87 11.79 -27.25
C LEU A 758 31.31 12.69 -28.39
N SER A 759 32.01 13.79 -28.07
CA SER A 759 32.38 14.80 -29.09
C SER A 759 33.65 14.48 -29.90
N ARG A 760 34.50 13.56 -29.43
CA ARG A 760 35.74 13.17 -30.05
C ARG A 760 35.79 11.68 -30.35
N ASP A 761 35.95 10.84 -29.33
CA ASP A 761 36.28 9.42 -29.48
C ASP A 761 35.19 8.62 -30.20
N LEU A 762 33.90 8.89 -29.92
CA LEU A 762 32.78 8.25 -30.59
C LEU A 762 32.64 8.74 -32.04
N CYS A 763 32.86 10.02 -32.31
CA CYS A 763 32.84 10.58 -33.68
C CYS A 763 33.92 9.92 -34.56
N GLU A 764 35.15 9.75 -34.06
CA GLU A 764 36.22 9.03 -34.75
C GLU A 764 35.83 7.57 -35.05
N LEU A 765 35.27 6.86 -34.09
CA LEU A 765 34.80 5.49 -34.28
C LEU A 765 33.72 5.41 -35.38
N ILE A 766 32.76 6.33 -35.39
CA ILE A 766 31.69 6.38 -36.40
C ILE A 766 32.25 6.54 -37.82
N GLU A 767 33.26 7.39 -37.98
CA GLU A 767 33.95 7.59 -39.27
C GLU A 767 34.73 6.34 -39.71
N VAL A 768 35.53 5.75 -38.81
CA VAL A 768 36.35 4.55 -39.07
C VAL A 768 35.48 3.34 -39.43
N LEU A 769 34.38 3.14 -38.74
CA LEU A 769 33.49 2.02 -38.98
C LEU A 769 32.43 2.29 -40.05
N LYS A 770 32.37 3.50 -40.61
CA LYS A 770 31.38 3.95 -41.61
C LYS A 770 29.94 3.67 -41.18
N ILE A 771 29.63 4.00 -39.94
CA ILE A 771 28.35 3.73 -39.31
C ILE A 771 27.30 4.64 -39.92
N LYS A 772 26.17 4.06 -40.37
CA LYS A 772 25.10 4.82 -41.06
C LYS A 772 24.26 5.63 -40.09
N LYS A 773 23.95 5.07 -38.91
CA LYS A 773 23.12 5.67 -37.89
C LYS A 773 23.63 5.26 -36.51
N HIS A 774 23.67 6.20 -35.60
CA HIS A 774 23.94 5.93 -34.19
C HIS A 774 23.12 6.85 -33.30
N PHE A 775 22.95 6.46 -32.06
CA PHE A 775 22.47 7.37 -31.04
C PHE A 775 22.92 6.91 -29.66
N PHE A 776 22.98 7.86 -28.78
CA PHE A 776 23.32 7.61 -27.38
C PHE A 776 22.29 8.21 -26.42
N ILE A 777 22.31 7.72 -25.19
CA ILE A 777 21.61 8.32 -24.04
C ILE A 777 22.49 8.21 -22.80
N ARG A 778 22.36 9.17 -21.90
CA ARG A 778 23.01 9.20 -20.59
C ARG A 778 22.09 8.53 -19.59
N TYR A 779 22.63 7.64 -18.76
CA TYR A 779 21.82 6.86 -17.84
C TYR A 779 22.60 6.52 -16.56
N GLY A 780 21.88 6.23 -15.47
CA GLY A 780 22.44 5.72 -14.23
C GLY A 780 21.66 4.51 -13.75
N ASP A 781 22.35 3.45 -13.36
CA ASP A 781 21.79 2.26 -12.73
C ASP A 781 22.55 1.90 -11.44
N GLU A 782 22.35 0.69 -10.92
CA GLU A 782 23.02 0.22 -9.69
C GLU A 782 24.54 0.10 -9.83
N GLU A 783 25.05 -0.09 -11.06
CA GLU A 783 26.49 -0.14 -11.37
C GLU A 783 27.10 1.25 -11.57
N GLY A 784 26.26 2.30 -11.63
CA GLY A 784 26.69 3.68 -11.73
C GLY A 784 26.25 4.41 -13.00
N TYR A 785 26.79 5.63 -13.17
CA TYR A 785 26.53 6.44 -14.36
C TYR A 785 27.22 5.86 -15.59
N HIS A 786 26.52 5.83 -16.74
CA HIS A 786 27.04 5.26 -17.98
C HIS A 786 26.42 5.87 -19.24
N LEU A 787 27.11 5.74 -20.36
CA LEU A 787 26.57 6.00 -21.70
C LEU A 787 26.03 4.72 -22.31
N ARG A 788 24.82 4.78 -22.83
CA ARG A 788 24.20 3.74 -23.65
C ARG A 788 24.36 4.11 -25.11
N VAL A 789 25.24 3.40 -25.84
CA VAL A 789 25.56 3.67 -27.23
C VAL A 789 24.95 2.60 -28.12
N ARG A 790 24.29 3.02 -29.20
CA ARG A 790 23.69 2.15 -30.19
C ARG A 790 24.20 2.51 -31.59
N LEU A 791 24.75 1.51 -32.26
CA LEU A 791 25.35 1.64 -33.60
C LEU A 791 24.56 0.78 -34.59
N LYS A 792 24.10 1.37 -35.68
CA LYS A 792 23.36 0.68 -36.77
C LYS A 792 24.23 0.45 -37.99
N PHE A 793 24.52 -0.80 -38.28
CA PHE A 793 25.18 -1.25 -39.48
C PHE A 793 24.18 -1.62 -40.60
N SER A 794 24.66 -1.78 -41.84
CA SER A 794 23.80 -2.11 -42.97
C SER A 794 23.04 -3.44 -42.83
N ASN A 795 23.66 -4.42 -42.19
CA ASN A 795 23.10 -5.73 -41.85
C ASN A 795 23.88 -6.39 -40.73
N ARG A 796 23.42 -7.56 -40.30
CA ARG A 796 24.03 -8.37 -39.23
C ARG A 796 25.45 -8.80 -39.54
N GLN A 797 25.77 -9.15 -40.79
CA GLN A 797 27.08 -9.62 -41.19
C GLN A 797 28.13 -8.52 -41.02
N VAL A 798 27.84 -7.31 -41.53
CA VAL A 798 28.72 -6.15 -41.39
C VAL A 798 28.91 -5.76 -39.92
N ALA A 799 27.89 -5.89 -39.09
CA ALA A 799 28.01 -5.68 -37.65
C ALA A 799 28.97 -6.67 -36.99
N LEU A 800 28.87 -7.95 -37.33
CA LEU A 800 29.81 -8.99 -36.88
C LEU A 800 31.24 -8.73 -37.26
N GLU A 801 31.52 -8.36 -38.55
CA GLU A 801 32.84 -8.03 -39.05
C GLU A 801 33.45 -6.78 -38.40
N SER A 802 32.61 -5.89 -37.90
CA SER A 802 33.04 -4.65 -37.24
C SER A 802 33.37 -4.85 -35.76
N LEU A 803 33.04 -5.99 -35.14
CA LEU A 803 33.26 -6.23 -33.70
C LEU A 803 34.73 -6.19 -33.30
N GLU A 804 35.63 -6.66 -34.15
CA GLU A 804 37.06 -6.64 -33.84
C GLU A 804 37.58 -5.20 -33.73
N LYS A 805 37.26 -4.34 -34.69
CA LYS A 805 37.63 -2.94 -34.67
C LYS A 805 37.02 -2.17 -33.50
N LEU A 806 35.73 -2.48 -33.20
CA LEU A 806 35.02 -1.94 -32.04
C LEU A 806 35.72 -2.36 -30.74
N ASN A 807 36.14 -3.63 -30.64
CA ASN A 807 36.87 -4.11 -29.46
C ASN A 807 38.23 -3.43 -29.29
N LEU A 808 38.97 -3.19 -30.37
CA LEU A 808 40.24 -2.45 -30.31
C LEU A 808 40.03 -1.03 -29.74
N TRP A 809 39.01 -0.31 -30.23
CA TRP A 809 38.65 1.01 -29.72
C TRP A 809 38.24 0.98 -28.23
N LEU A 810 37.47 -0.02 -27.83
CA LEU A 810 37.06 -0.18 -26.42
C LEU A 810 38.28 -0.48 -25.52
N CYS A 811 39.24 -1.27 -25.99
CA CYS A 811 40.49 -1.52 -25.28
C CYS A 811 41.33 -0.23 -25.14
N GLU A 812 41.42 0.57 -26.19
CA GLU A 812 42.13 1.87 -26.16
C GLU A 812 41.47 2.83 -25.12
N LEU A 813 40.15 2.95 -25.09
CA LEU A 813 39.44 3.74 -24.06
C LEU A 813 39.72 3.24 -22.63
N LYS A 814 39.83 1.93 -22.47
CA LYS A 814 40.11 1.31 -21.17
C LYS A 814 41.56 1.51 -20.75
N ASP A 815 42.51 1.33 -21.65
CA ASP A 815 43.94 1.53 -21.40
C ASP A 815 44.24 2.99 -21.07
N ASN A 816 43.54 3.94 -21.72
CA ASN A 816 43.60 5.36 -21.42
C ASN A 816 42.80 5.74 -20.16
N LYS A 817 42.17 4.78 -19.45
CA LYS A 817 41.36 4.99 -18.26
C LYS A 817 40.17 5.95 -18.46
N LEU A 818 39.66 6.02 -19.69
CA LEU A 818 38.48 6.82 -20.01
C LEU A 818 37.18 6.11 -19.61
N ILE A 819 37.23 4.77 -19.57
CA ILE A 819 36.11 3.91 -19.11
C ILE A 819 36.64 2.83 -18.14
N SER A 820 35.79 2.33 -17.25
CA SER A 820 36.13 1.22 -16.34
C SER A 820 35.60 -0.14 -16.83
N ASN A 821 34.40 -0.17 -17.39
CA ASN A 821 33.71 -1.40 -17.83
C ASN A 821 32.88 -1.17 -19.08
N VAL A 822 32.65 -2.27 -19.84
CA VAL A 822 31.77 -2.29 -21.02
C VAL A 822 30.82 -3.49 -20.91
N ILE A 823 29.54 -3.26 -21.14
CA ILE A 823 28.54 -4.33 -21.20
C ILE A 823 27.83 -4.26 -22.56
N PHE A 824 27.86 -5.37 -23.31
CA PHE A 824 27.05 -5.53 -24.52
C PHE A 824 25.68 -6.02 -24.14
N ASP A 825 24.65 -5.48 -24.80
CA ASP A 825 23.25 -5.78 -24.49
C ASP A 825 22.41 -5.89 -25.78
N SER A 826 21.19 -6.39 -25.71
CA SER A 826 20.25 -6.47 -26.83
C SER A 826 19.45 -5.17 -26.93
N TYR A 827 19.40 -4.58 -28.14
CA TYR A 827 18.59 -3.39 -28.37
C TYR A 827 17.12 -3.74 -28.57
N ASN A 828 16.32 -3.48 -27.56
CA ASN A 828 14.86 -3.58 -27.62
C ASN A 828 14.26 -2.21 -27.94
N LYS A 829 13.54 -2.13 -29.08
CA LYS A 829 12.89 -0.89 -29.49
C LYS A 829 11.71 -0.56 -28.60
N GLU A 830 11.61 0.65 -28.11
CA GLU A 830 10.49 1.14 -27.29
C GLU A 830 9.25 1.45 -28.16
N VAL A 831 8.76 0.46 -28.91
CA VAL A 831 7.70 0.61 -29.92
C VAL A 831 6.47 1.33 -29.38
N ASN A 832 6.05 1.01 -28.17
CA ASN A 832 4.85 1.59 -27.54
C ASN A 832 5.05 3.05 -27.13
N ARG A 833 6.25 3.40 -26.67
CA ARG A 833 6.59 4.78 -26.29
C ARG A 833 6.51 5.74 -27.46
N TYR A 834 6.87 5.25 -28.63
CA TYR A 834 6.92 6.03 -29.86
C TYR A 834 5.78 5.74 -30.83
N GLY A 835 4.61 5.25 -30.34
CA GLY A 835 3.37 5.19 -31.09
C GLY A 835 3.26 4.10 -32.15
N GLY A 836 4.04 3.03 -32.06
CA GLY A 836 3.97 1.86 -32.95
C GLY A 836 5.21 1.67 -33.82
N PHE A 837 5.27 0.54 -34.57
CA PHE A 837 6.45 0.15 -35.34
C PHE A 837 6.87 1.17 -36.41
N GLU A 838 5.92 1.79 -37.11
CA GLU A 838 6.21 2.76 -38.16
C GLU A 838 6.75 4.09 -37.61
N LEU A 839 6.24 4.52 -36.46
CA LEU A 839 6.69 5.75 -35.79
C LEU A 839 8.01 5.59 -35.09
N VAL A 840 8.31 4.43 -34.49
CA VAL A 840 9.59 4.21 -33.82
C VAL A 840 10.77 4.28 -34.80
N GLU A 841 10.59 3.85 -36.06
CA GLU A 841 11.62 3.96 -37.08
C GLU A 841 11.91 5.41 -37.46
N LEU A 842 10.86 6.25 -37.56
CA LEU A 842 11.01 7.69 -37.79
C LEU A 842 11.62 8.40 -36.57
N CYS A 843 11.31 7.94 -35.37
CA CYS A 843 11.94 8.45 -34.15
C CYS A 843 13.42 8.02 -34.04
N GLU A 844 13.80 6.81 -34.47
CA GLU A 844 15.21 6.40 -34.55
C GLU A 844 16.00 7.27 -35.52
N GLU A 845 15.38 7.74 -36.62
CA GLU A 845 15.98 8.73 -37.51
C GLU A 845 16.21 10.06 -36.82
N GLN A 846 15.23 10.51 -36.05
CA GLN A 846 15.36 11.72 -35.23
C GLN A 846 16.40 11.53 -34.11
N PHE A 847 16.49 10.36 -33.46
CA PHE A 847 17.51 10.10 -32.44
C PHE A 847 18.92 10.19 -33.02
N PHE A 848 19.11 9.69 -34.23
CA PHE A 848 20.38 9.82 -34.94
C PHE A 848 20.71 11.28 -35.25
N THR A 849 19.81 12.02 -35.92
CA THR A 849 20.07 13.42 -36.27
C THR A 849 20.29 14.30 -35.03
N ASN A 850 19.51 14.04 -33.95
CA ASN A 850 19.65 14.75 -32.68
C ASN A 850 20.97 14.40 -31.97
N SER A 851 21.40 13.12 -31.98
CA SER A 851 22.70 12.74 -31.39
C SER A 851 23.87 13.46 -32.10
N SER A 852 23.85 13.48 -33.43
CA SER A 852 24.87 14.20 -34.22
C SER A 852 24.85 15.71 -33.97
N LEU A 853 23.65 16.30 -33.77
CA LEU A 853 23.52 17.71 -33.41
C LEU A 853 24.10 18.00 -32.02
N VAL A 854 23.82 17.12 -31.04
CA VAL A 854 24.32 17.26 -29.67
C VAL A 854 25.85 17.07 -29.63
N GLU A 855 26.42 16.09 -30.36
CA GLU A 855 27.88 15.92 -30.52
C GLU A 855 28.53 17.21 -31.04
N LYS A 856 27.87 17.85 -32.01
CA LYS A 856 28.32 19.16 -32.52
C LYS A 856 28.23 20.27 -31.47
N TYR A 857 27.17 20.31 -30.69
CA TYR A 857 27.05 21.26 -29.57
C TYR A 857 28.17 21.06 -28.54
N LEU A 858 28.44 19.80 -28.17
CA LEU A 858 29.49 19.46 -27.20
C LEU A 858 30.91 19.82 -27.70
N SER A 859 31.13 19.80 -29.01
CA SER A 859 32.42 20.21 -29.61
C SER A 859 32.62 21.72 -29.70
N LEU A 860 31.55 22.50 -29.71
CA LEU A 860 31.57 23.95 -29.91
C LEU A 860 31.29 24.77 -28.64
N PHE A 861 30.56 24.24 -27.69
CA PHE A 861 30.05 24.96 -26.55
C PHE A 861 30.37 24.24 -25.23
N ASP A 862 30.73 24.99 -24.20
CA ASP A 862 30.94 24.46 -22.86
C ASP A 862 29.62 24.42 -22.07
N ILE A 863 28.74 23.47 -22.44
CA ILE A 863 27.44 23.29 -21.84
C ILE A 863 27.53 22.96 -20.34
N LYS A 864 28.60 22.33 -19.89
CA LYS A 864 28.77 21.85 -18.53
C LYS A 864 29.16 22.95 -17.53
N ASN A 865 30.04 23.87 -17.93
CA ASN A 865 30.61 24.89 -17.05
C ASN A 865 30.06 26.29 -17.32
N ASN A 866 29.41 26.53 -18.48
CA ASN A 866 28.85 27.81 -18.85
C ASN A 866 27.31 27.78 -18.81
N LYS A 867 26.74 28.27 -17.70
CA LYS A 867 25.27 28.28 -17.49
C LYS A 867 24.46 29.03 -18.54
N GLN A 868 25.04 30.06 -19.16
CA GLN A 868 24.34 30.84 -20.19
C GLN A 868 24.28 30.05 -21.50
N GLN A 869 25.36 29.35 -21.86
CA GLN A 869 25.34 28.44 -23.01
C GLN A 869 24.41 27.26 -22.78
N GLU A 870 24.44 26.65 -21.60
CA GLU A 870 23.49 25.61 -21.20
C GLU A 870 22.05 26.06 -21.41
N GLU A 871 21.68 27.21 -20.86
CA GLU A 871 20.32 27.76 -20.93
C GLU A 871 19.87 28.04 -22.37
N ASN A 872 20.71 28.68 -23.12
CA ASN A 872 20.42 28.99 -24.53
C ASN A 872 20.20 27.72 -25.36
N ILE A 873 21.03 26.70 -25.18
CA ILE A 873 20.95 25.45 -25.94
C ILE A 873 19.72 24.64 -25.53
N TYR A 874 19.41 24.59 -24.23
CA TYR A 874 18.20 23.88 -23.77
C TYR A 874 16.91 24.55 -24.27
N ILE A 875 16.77 25.86 -24.10
CA ILE A 875 15.61 26.60 -24.55
C ILE A 875 15.45 26.49 -26.07
N PHE A 876 16.58 26.62 -26.81
CA PHE A 876 16.58 26.44 -28.26
C PHE A 876 16.15 25.03 -28.67
N THR A 877 16.71 23.99 -28.06
CA THR A 877 16.41 22.59 -28.40
C THR A 877 14.92 22.28 -28.18
N ILE A 878 14.35 22.67 -27.04
CA ILE A 878 12.94 22.47 -26.75
C ILE A 878 12.05 23.21 -27.76
N LEU A 879 12.31 24.47 -28.00
CA LEU A 879 11.52 25.29 -28.94
C LEU A 879 11.69 24.86 -30.40
N PHE A 880 12.87 24.40 -30.79
CA PHE A 880 13.14 23.89 -32.14
C PHE A 880 12.33 22.63 -32.44
N ILE A 881 12.26 21.70 -31.51
CA ILE A 881 11.42 20.50 -31.65
C ILE A 881 9.94 20.90 -31.74
N LEU A 882 9.46 21.74 -30.83
CA LEU A 882 8.05 22.17 -30.80
C LEU A 882 7.65 22.92 -32.08
N LYS A 883 8.48 23.86 -32.55
CA LYS A 883 8.25 24.62 -33.77
C LYS A 883 8.16 23.77 -35.03
N ASN A 884 8.94 22.67 -35.11
CA ASN A 884 8.94 21.78 -36.26
C ASN A 884 7.82 20.73 -36.23
N ILE A 885 7.19 20.52 -35.08
CA ILE A 885 6.04 19.62 -34.88
C ILE A 885 4.70 20.37 -35.00
N TYR A 886 4.56 21.50 -34.33
CA TYR A 886 3.32 22.30 -34.27
C TYR A 886 3.33 23.42 -35.34
N ASN A 887 2.13 23.91 -35.70
CA ASN A 887 1.98 24.89 -36.79
C ASN A 887 2.15 26.32 -36.30
N ASP A 888 1.73 26.61 -35.06
CA ASP A 888 1.78 27.95 -34.48
C ASP A 888 2.04 27.93 -32.96
N ILE A 889 2.21 29.13 -32.39
CA ILE A 889 2.54 29.30 -30.98
C ILE A 889 1.36 28.95 -30.07
N ASP A 890 0.13 28.99 -30.54
CA ASP A 890 -1.06 28.66 -29.78
C ASP A 890 -1.14 27.14 -29.58
N GLU A 891 -0.82 26.33 -30.60
CA GLU A 891 -0.67 24.86 -30.49
C GLU A 891 0.49 24.50 -29.54
N ILE A 892 1.61 25.19 -29.63
CA ILE A 892 2.76 25.00 -28.72
C ILE A 892 2.32 25.29 -27.27
N ASN A 893 1.63 26.39 -27.03
CA ASN A 893 1.15 26.73 -25.69
C ASN A 893 0.18 25.67 -25.15
N LYS A 894 -0.76 25.20 -25.96
CA LYS A 894 -1.71 24.13 -25.59
C LYS A 894 -0.97 22.85 -25.18
N PHE A 895 0.07 22.45 -25.94
CA PHE A 895 0.91 21.31 -25.59
C PHE A 895 1.63 21.52 -24.26
N LEU A 896 2.26 22.68 -24.04
CA LEU A 896 3.01 22.99 -22.82
C LEU A 896 2.12 23.07 -21.58
N GLU A 897 0.91 23.62 -21.68
CA GLU A 897 -0.07 23.64 -20.59
C GLU A 897 -0.56 22.23 -20.23
N LYS A 898 -0.80 21.38 -21.22
CA LYS A 898 -1.25 19.98 -21.02
C LYS A 898 -0.16 19.13 -20.35
N ASN A 899 1.11 19.44 -20.58
CA ASN A 899 2.27 18.74 -20.02
C ASN A 899 2.85 19.42 -18.77
N ASN A 900 2.03 20.16 -18.04
CA ASN A 900 2.45 20.92 -16.86
C ASN A 900 2.87 19.98 -15.70
N GLN A 901 4.16 20.01 -15.35
CA GLN A 901 4.66 19.51 -14.07
C GLN A 901 4.90 20.74 -13.17
N ASN A 902 4.39 20.73 -11.93
CA ASN A 902 4.65 21.80 -10.96
C ASN A 902 6.13 21.71 -10.49
N SER A 903 7.04 22.29 -11.25
CA SER A 903 8.49 22.16 -11.07
C SER A 903 9.09 23.08 -10.00
N GLY A 904 8.32 24.01 -9.44
CA GLY A 904 8.86 25.00 -8.49
C GLY A 904 9.75 26.10 -9.09
N TYR A 905 10.06 26.05 -10.40
CA TYR A 905 10.96 27.00 -11.07
C TYR A 905 10.29 28.28 -11.59
N HIS A 906 8.97 28.41 -11.46
CA HIS A 906 8.24 29.58 -11.93
C HIS A 906 8.69 30.90 -11.25
N GLU A 907 9.05 30.88 -9.96
CA GLU A 907 9.61 32.07 -9.29
C GLU A 907 10.96 32.51 -9.87
N GLN A 908 11.79 31.54 -10.29
CA GLN A 908 13.07 31.84 -10.95
C GLN A 908 12.83 32.44 -12.33
N TYR A 909 11.84 31.97 -13.09
CA TYR A 909 11.40 32.60 -14.33
C TYR A 909 10.99 34.06 -14.10
N LEU A 910 10.12 34.33 -13.11
CA LEU A 910 9.66 35.70 -12.84
C LEU A 910 10.77 36.70 -12.56
N LYS A 911 11.84 36.28 -11.86
CA LYS A 911 13.02 37.09 -11.57
C LYS A 911 13.85 37.44 -12.81
N ARG A 912 13.77 36.61 -13.87
CA ARG A 912 14.56 36.74 -15.10
C ARG A 912 13.68 36.83 -16.36
N LYS A 913 12.44 37.22 -16.20
CA LYS A 913 11.38 37.14 -17.22
C LYS A 913 11.81 37.74 -18.58
N ASN A 914 12.34 38.94 -18.60
CA ASN A 914 12.69 39.66 -19.83
C ASN A 914 13.86 38.97 -20.58
N GLU A 915 14.86 38.48 -19.84
CA GLU A 915 16.00 37.78 -20.38
C GLU A 915 15.57 36.45 -21.04
N ILE A 916 14.76 35.65 -20.32
CA ILE A 916 14.25 34.38 -20.81
C ILE A 916 13.30 34.54 -22.01
N LEU A 917 12.49 35.60 -22.01
CA LEU A 917 11.66 35.97 -23.17
C LEU A 917 12.50 36.29 -24.39
N GLU A 918 13.58 37.05 -24.24
CA GLU A 918 14.51 37.41 -25.33
C GLU A 918 15.19 36.17 -25.90
N ILE A 919 15.69 35.28 -25.01
CA ILE A 919 16.32 34.00 -25.43
C ILE A 919 15.28 33.15 -26.20
N SER A 920 14.04 33.09 -25.71
CA SER A 920 12.96 32.29 -26.34
C SER A 920 12.56 32.84 -27.70
N LEU A 921 12.45 34.16 -27.84
CA LEU A 921 12.16 34.80 -29.12
C LEU A 921 13.28 34.58 -30.14
N ASN A 922 14.54 34.77 -29.71
CA ASN A 922 15.71 34.50 -30.55
C ASN A 922 15.80 33.03 -30.98
N SER A 923 15.41 32.11 -30.07
CA SER A 923 15.34 30.67 -30.37
C SER A 923 14.25 30.34 -31.38
N LEU A 924 13.04 30.92 -31.27
CA LEU A 924 12.00 30.78 -32.28
C LEU A 924 12.38 31.36 -33.64
N GLN A 925 13.22 32.43 -33.67
CA GLN A 925 13.76 33.04 -34.88
C GLN A 925 15.04 32.34 -35.39
N GLU A 926 15.54 31.32 -34.66
CA GLU A 926 16.74 30.53 -34.96
C GLU A 926 18.02 31.39 -35.10
N LYS A 927 18.09 32.51 -34.36
CA LYS A 927 19.24 33.46 -34.45
C LYS A 927 20.43 33.05 -33.60
N VAL A 928 20.25 32.26 -32.57
CA VAL A 928 21.31 32.00 -31.55
C VAL A 928 22.30 30.94 -31.97
N ILE A 929 21.86 29.87 -32.64
CA ILE A 929 22.69 28.66 -32.89
C ILE A 929 22.70 28.28 -34.38
N TYR A 930 21.78 28.76 -35.16
CA TYR A 930 21.51 28.32 -36.52
C TYR A 930 22.71 28.38 -37.47
N ASP A 931 23.48 29.46 -37.44
CA ASP A 931 24.61 29.66 -38.35
C ASP A 931 25.76 28.67 -38.10
N THR A 932 25.96 28.26 -36.85
CA THR A 932 27.07 27.38 -36.41
C THR A 932 26.80 25.89 -36.68
N CYS A 933 25.53 25.48 -36.69
CA CYS A 933 25.12 24.06 -36.80
C CYS A 933 24.08 23.85 -37.90
N LYS A 934 24.15 24.64 -38.99
CA LYS A 934 23.14 24.70 -40.03
C LYS A 934 22.85 23.35 -40.69
N GLU A 935 23.88 22.57 -40.96
CA GLU A 935 23.75 21.28 -41.64
C GLU A 935 23.01 20.26 -40.76
N GLU A 936 23.43 20.15 -39.49
CA GLU A 936 22.86 19.24 -38.49
C GLU A 936 21.39 19.63 -38.17
N LEU A 937 21.12 20.93 -38.05
CA LEU A 937 19.77 21.45 -37.84
C LEU A 937 18.82 21.16 -39.02
N GLU A 938 19.28 21.22 -40.24
CA GLU A 938 18.48 20.87 -41.40
C GLU A 938 18.19 19.36 -41.47
N LYS A 939 19.15 18.52 -41.06
CA LYS A 939 18.91 17.07 -40.93
C LYS A 939 17.85 16.78 -39.85
N GLU A 940 17.99 17.39 -38.70
CA GLU A 940 17.06 17.27 -37.58
C GLU A 940 15.64 17.78 -37.96
N ARG A 941 15.54 18.91 -38.65
CA ARG A 941 14.30 19.47 -39.16
C ARG A 941 13.57 18.50 -40.11
N ARG A 942 14.30 17.85 -41.01
CA ARG A 942 13.70 16.85 -41.92
C ARG A 942 13.14 15.65 -41.15
N ALA A 943 13.90 15.15 -40.20
CA ALA A 943 13.50 14.03 -39.37
C ALA A 943 12.23 14.38 -38.54
N LEU A 944 12.17 15.55 -37.91
CA LEU A 944 11.01 16.03 -37.17
C LEU A 944 9.78 16.22 -38.06
N ARG A 945 9.94 16.74 -39.30
CA ARG A 945 8.84 16.86 -40.26
C ARG A 945 8.29 15.50 -40.71
N ASN A 946 9.12 14.48 -40.86
CA ASN A 946 8.68 13.12 -41.14
C ASN A 946 7.84 12.56 -39.99
N VAL A 947 8.26 12.79 -38.74
CA VAL A 947 7.47 12.44 -37.55
C VAL A 947 6.14 13.21 -37.55
N LYS A 948 6.15 14.54 -37.78
CA LYS A 948 4.94 15.37 -37.85
C LYS A 948 3.93 14.84 -38.87
N ASN A 949 4.39 14.54 -40.07
CA ASN A 949 3.53 14.04 -41.17
C ASN A 949 2.86 12.69 -40.84
N LYS A 950 3.49 11.89 -39.98
CA LYS A 950 2.89 10.64 -39.52
C LYS A 950 1.96 10.87 -38.33
N LEU A 951 2.34 11.77 -37.41
CA LEU A 951 1.52 12.16 -36.25
C LEU A 951 0.17 12.75 -36.66
N SER A 952 0.15 13.58 -37.69
CA SER A 952 -1.08 14.18 -38.22
C SER A 952 -2.14 13.16 -38.73
N LYS A 953 -1.74 11.90 -38.89
CA LYS A 953 -2.61 10.80 -39.33
C LYS A 953 -3.13 9.95 -38.16
N LEU A 954 -2.68 10.26 -36.92
CA LEU A 954 -3.12 9.55 -35.71
C LEU A 954 -4.35 10.26 -35.12
N GLU A 955 -5.38 9.50 -34.83
CA GLU A 955 -6.60 10.00 -34.18
C GLU A 955 -6.45 10.26 -32.66
N ASN A 956 -5.40 9.71 -32.05
CA ASN A 956 -5.20 9.78 -30.60
C ASN A 956 -4.25 10.93 -30.23
N GLU A 957 -4.81 12.07 -29.82
CA GLU A 957 -4.08 13.27 -29.38
C GLU A 957 -3.11 13.00 -28.20
N ASP A 958 -3.47 12.10 -27.28
CA ASP A 958 -2.61 11.79 -26.13
C ASP A 958 -1.36 11.00 -26.56
N THR A 959 -1.48 10.10 -27.52
CA THR A 959 -0.32 9.40 -28.09
C THR A 959 0.61 10.38 -28.78
N CYS A 960 0.07 11.36 -29.52
CA CYS A 960 0.85 12.41 -30.16
C CYS A 960 1.60 13.26 -29.13
N ASN A 961 0.91 13.76 -28.11
CA ASN A 961 1.51 14.55 -27.03
C ASN A 961 2.61 13.78 -26.28
N ASN A 962 2.37 12.51 -25.96
CA ASN A 962 3.34 11.66 -25.26
C ASN A 962 4.60 11.40 -26.09
N LEU A 963 4.45 11.20 -27.40
CA LEU A 963 5.60 11.04 -28.30
C LEU A 963 6.42 12.32 -28.34
N VAL A 964 5.80 13.48 -28.56
CA VAL A 964 6.51 14.77 -28.60
C VAL A 964 7.23 15.04 -27.28
N ARG A 965 6.59 14.79 -26.14
CA ARG A 965 7.24 14.90 -24.83
C ARG A 965 8.45 13.96 -24.71
N SER A 966 8.35 12.72 -25.22
CA SER A 966 9.46 11.77 -25.25
C SER A 966 10.62 12.21 -26.13
N LEU A 967 10.36 12.84 -27.29
CA LEU A 967 11.40 13.40 -28.15
C LEU A 967 12.15 14.53 -27.42
N ILE A 968 11.44 15.45 -26.77
CA ILE A 968 12.04 16.53 -25.97
C ILE A 968 12.90 15.95 -24.84
N HIS A 969 12.35 15.01 -24.07
CA HIS A 969 13.07 14.36 -22.98
C HIS A 969 14.36 13.70 -23.47
N MET A 970 14.31 12.94 -24.57
CA MET A 970 15.51 12.30 -25.12
C MET A 970 16.55 13.30 -25.66
N ALA A 971 16.11 14.41 -26.23
CA ALA A 971 17.02 15.46 -26.67
C ALA A 971 17.69 16.15 -25.46
N CYS A 972 16.94 16.49 -24.41
CA CYS A 972 17.48 17.04 -23.16
C CYS A 972 18.40 16.04 -22.45
N ASN A 973 18.07 14.75 -22.43
CA ASN A 973 18.91 13.70 -21.86
C ASN A 973 20.28 13.63 -22.54
N ARG A 974 20.33 13.75 -23.87
CA ARG A 974 21.60 13.73 -24.61
C ARG A 974 22.48 14.94 -24.29
N LEU A 975 21.90 16.08 -23.94
CA LEU A 975 22.69 17.29 -23.58
C LEU A 975 23.45 17.07 -22.27
N THR A 976 22.78 16.77 -21.16
CA THR A 976 23.46 16.58 -19.85
C THR A 976 22.99 15.37 -19.02
N GLY A 977 21.87 14.74 -19.36
CA GLY A 977 21.31 13.62 -18.61
C GLY A 977 20.69 13.96 -17.25
N LYS A 978 20.51 15.25 -16.95
CA LYS A 978 20.00 15.72 -15.65
C LYS A 978 18.51 16.13 -15.74
N ASN A 979 17.61 15.38 -15.14
CA ASN A 979 16.16 15.67 -15.15
C ASN A 979 15.82 17.03 -14.52
N GLU A 980 16.52 17.42 -13.44
CA GLU A 980 16.30 18.73 -12.78
C GLU A 980 16.56 19.91 -13.74
N VAL A 981 17.53 19.78 -14.61
CA VAL A 981 17.90 20.79 -15.62
C VAL A 981 16.84 20.86 -16.72
N GLU A 982 16.35 19.70 -17.18
CA GLU A 982 15.25 19.62 -18.13
C GLU A 982 13.97 20.27 -17.57
N ASP A 983 13.57 19.93 -16.36
CA ASP A 983 12.35 20.46 -15.73
C ASP A 983 12.40 21.97 -15.56
N LYS A 984 13.57 22.51 -15.19
CA LYS A 984 13.80 23.95 -15.09
C LYS A 984 13.58 24.66 -16.42
N TYR A 985 14.24 24.20 -17.48
CA TYR A 985 14.17 24.87 -18.77
C TYR A 985 12.85 24.62 -19.51
N PHE A 986 12.20 23.49 -19.28
CA PHE A 986 10.85 23.25 -19.75
C PHE A 986 9.85 24.24 -19.13
N GLU A 987 9.95 24.52 -17.81
CA GLU A 987 9.11 25.53 -17.14
C GLU A 987 9.41 26.95 -17.67
N PHE A 988 10.67 27.27 -17.95
CA PHE A 988 11.03 28.56 -18.54
C PHE A 988 10.41 28.76 -19.93
N VAL A 989 10.51 27.76 -20.80
CA VAL A 989 9.89 27.77 -22.14
C VAL A 989 8.37 27.90 -22.02
N LYS A 990 7.73 27.12 -21.14
CA LYS A 990 6.28 27.18 -20.92
C LYS A 990 5.82 28.57 -20.49
N SER A 991 6.47 29.15 -19.49
CA SER A 991 6.13 30.47 -18.98
C SER A 991 6.40 31.59 -20.00
N ALA A 992 7.45 31.47 -20.79
CA ALA A 992 7.76 32.41 -21.87
C ALA A 992 6.73 32.35 -23.00
N VAL A 993 6.40 31.15 -23.50
CA VAL A 993 5.41 30.94 -24.56
C VAL A 993 4.03 31.43 -24.11
N LYS A 994 3.61 31.12 -22.89
CA LYS A 994 2.36 31.65 -22.32
C LYS A 994 2.34 33.20 -22.32
N THR A 995 3.43 33.83 -21.90
CA THR A 995 3.54 35.29 -21.92
C THR A 995 3.46 35.86 -23.33
N MET A 996 4.05 35.19 -24.32
CA MET A 996 3.99 35.61 -25.73
C MET A 996 2.56 35.50 -26.31
N VAL A 997 1.84 34.43 -25.99
CA VAL A 997 0.45 34.22 -26.42
C VAL A 997 -0.48 35.26 -25.77
N GLU A 998 -0.30 35.55 -24.48
CA GLU A 998 -1.06 36.60 -23.81
C GLU A 998 -0.81 38.01 -24.41
N ALA A 999 0.44 38.29 -24.78
CA ALA A 999 0.77 39.55 -25.45
C ALA A 999 0.17 39.66 -26.87
N LYS A 1000 0.24 38.60 -27.67
CA LYS A 1000 -0.42 38.45 -28.95
C LYS A 1000 -1.93 38.74 -28.87
N ASN A 1001 -2.60 38.13 -27.86
CA ASN A 1001 -4.04 38.30 -27.64
C ASN A 1001 -4.43 39.73 -27.22
N ARG A 1002 -3.48 40.50 -26.65
CA ARG A 1002 -3.66 41.92 -26.30
C ARG A 1002 -3.29 42.89 -27.42
N GLY A 1003 -2.89 42.39 -28.61
CA GLY A 1003 -2.51 43.20 -29.76
C GLY A 1003 -1.16 43.94 -29.61
N ILE A 1004 -0.28 43.46 -28.76
CA ILE A 1004 1.07 44.03 -28.56
C ILE A 1004 2.01 43.36 -29.59
N GLU A 1005 2.21 44.05 -30.72
CA GLU A 1005 3.04 43.58 -31.86
C GLU A 1005 4.56 43.54 -31.59
N ARG A 1006 5.06 43.87 -30.41
CA ARG A 1006 6.50 43.94 -30.06
C ARG A 1006 6.96 42.96 -28.97
N ILE A 1007 6.53 41.73 -29.12
CA ILE A 1007 7.20 40.66 -28.37
C ILE A 1007 7.38 39.43 -29.25
#